data_ffac9087d5cdea065fdd1a66215c5e40
#
_entry.id   ffac9087d5cdea065fdd1a66215c5e40
#
_cell.length_a   1.000
_cell.length_b   1.000
_cell.length_c   1.000
_cell.angle_alpha   90.00
_cell.angle_beta   90.00
_cell.angle_gamma   90.00
#
_symmetry.space_group_name_H-M   'P 1'
#
loop_
_entity.id
_entity.type
_entity.pdbx_description
1 polymer ?
#
loop_
_entity_poly.entity_id
_entity_poly.type
_entity_poly.pdbx_seq_one_letter_code
_entity_poly.pdbx_strand_id
1 'polypeptide(L)'
;MGTAARPARDEWVLTTLEGLMTPEQFGQLKSVREESYWEAATRRGYASDDHILTALATRFRMKIANTQMVSQQAKELVPEQLVRKYRVLPLAISDSIFDIATADPYDLDCERTLAFALGRTVRMSLASPTKILERLDEVYRPENVIDAILEGMAGNYDIESISETVDESEMELGANRAQERPVIQLVDRIVAEGIQSRASDIHLEPEEAGVAVRYRIDGVLRQVMILPKAAGIPLVSRVKIMAQLDIADRLRPQDGRARVAVSGNRVDLRISTLPASQGEKVVIRILDQRATVLSLDGLGLNPDEFERINQLLQSREGIILVTGPTGSGKTTTLYSMLRAIQARGVNIVTVEDPVEYRLQGIVQVQVNEKAGLTFAAALRSILRQDPDVILVGEVRDKETATIALQASLTGHLVLTTLHTIDASSSVTRLMDIGIESYKIAASIKGVVAQRLVRRLCTHCRELAVGQVPDRLKKWFPDGSTLYRPVGCSECSKTGYRGRLAITEVLISTPEVERRIAGNETAERLADAAREGGMRGLFESCVQHVRNGVTSIDELVRVLEVPGEPENRGSTTAPRASQMADTIVYDKPTTRPGSRTDATAQALPADILPPPEKGKVQTLHAAPPSMFTGESFQLVDEENVNVNGASKKVLLVEDEDALRRVLKDLLEREGFTVFEAADGVVALDEIDRAAPDIVVLDLNLPRLDGYGVLSHLRARAATAGLPVIVLTAKGDEDSEVRVFEYGASDYLTKPFRPRALSARLHSLLGRKKG
;
A
#
# COMPACT_ATOMS: atom_id res chain seq x y z
N MET A 1 -31.11 15.01 20.18
CA MET A 1 -32.27 14.09 20.04
C MET A 1 -33.25 14.71 19.03
N GLY A 2 -33.03 14.44 17.76
CA GLY A 2 -33.91 14.84 16.66
C GLY A 2 -34.76 13.63 16.29
N THR A 3 -36.05 13.76 16.47
CA THR A 3 -37.04 12.76 16.07
C THR A 3 -37.00 12.60 14.55
N ALA A 4 -36.49 11.47 14.05
CA ALA A 4 -36.65 11.10 12.67
C ALA A 4 -38.14 11.04 12.32
N ALA A 5 -38.56 11.83 11.34
CA ALA A 5 -39.92 11.83 10.81
C ALA A 5 -40.23 10.40 10.31
N ARG A 6 -41.27 9.79 10.86
CA ARG A 6 -41.81 8.50 10.37
C ARG A 6 -42.20 8.67 8.90
N PRO A 7 -41.77 7.79 7.98
CA PRO A 7 -42.24 7.82 6.61
C PRO A 7 -43.77 7.70 6.61
N ALA A 8 -44.44 8.61 5.92
CA ALA A 8 -45.89 8.52 5.70
C ALA A 8 -46.18 7.24 4.94
N ARG A 9 -47.03 6.37 5.47
CA ARG A 9 -47.39 5.12 4.84
C ARG A 9 -48.25 5.41 3.61
N ASP A 10 -47.88 4.85 2.49
CA ASP A 10 -48.60 4.87 1.22
C ASP A 10 -49.80 3.90 1.22
N GLU A 11 -50.71 4.03 2.24
CA GLU A 11 -51.86 3.13 2.40
C GLU A 11 -52.82 3.19 1.20
N TRP A 12 -52.86 4.30 0.47
CA TRP A 12 -53.62 4.49 -0.72
C TRP A 12 -53.26 3.51 -1.87
N VAL A 13 -52.04 2.96 -1.89
CA VAL A 13 -51.56 1.99 -2.87
C VAL A 13 -52.17 0.61 -2.62
N LEU A 14 -52.50 0.26 -1.37
CA LEU A 14 -52.91 -1.09 -0.98
C LEU A 14 -54.10 -1.62 -1.81
N THR A 15 -55.11 -0.81 -2.07
CA THR A 15 -56.27 -1.22 -2.86
C THR A 15 -55.93 -1.55 -4.32
N THR A 16 -54.82 -1.04 -4.84
CA THR A 16 -54.34 -1.38 -6.18
C THR A 16 -53.48 -2.64 -6.14
N LEU A 17 -52.65 -2.77 -5.08
CA LEU A 17 -51.79 -3.93 -4.90
C LEU A 17 -52.57 -5.22 -4.64
N GLU A 18 -53.76 -5.14 -4.01
CA GLU A 18 -54.64 -6.29 -3.79
C GLU A 18 -55.01 -7.01 -5.11
N GLY A 19 -55.17 -6.26 -6.20
CA GLY A 19 -55.46 -6.82 -7.53
C GLY A 19 -54.26 -7.34 -8.28
N LEU A 20 -53.02 -7.12 -7.80
CA LEU A 20 -51.76 -7.46 -8.48
C LEU A 20 -51.05 -8.66 -7.87
N MET A 21 -51.52 -9.19 -6.74
CA MET A 21 -50.86 -10.27 -6.00
C MET A 21 -51.83 -11.28 -5.40
N THR A 22 -51.34 -12.39 -4.92
CA THR A 22 -52.17 -13.42 -4.26
C THR A 22 -52.63 -12.96 -2.87
N PRO A 23 -53.78 -13.47 -2.35
CA PRO A 23 -54.26 -13.12 -1.01
C PRO A 23 -53.25 -13.35 0.12
N GLU A 24 -52.43 -14.38 0.00
CA GLU A 24 -51.36 -14.69 0.97
C GLU A 24 -50.26 -13.62 0.94
N GLN A 25 -49.80 -13.25 -0.25
CA GLN A 25 -48.78 -12.20 -0.47
C GLN A 25 -49.29 -10.86 0.04
N PHE A 26 -50.57 -10.53 -0.21
CA PHE A 26 -51.20 -9.32 0.28
C PHE A 26 -51.32 -9.29 1.81
N GLY A 27 -51.63 -10.41 2.45
CA GLY A 27 -51.62 -10.54 3.90
C GLY A 27 -50.24 -10.31 4.51
N GLN A 28 -49.20 -10.86 3.88
CA GLN A 28 -47.82 -10.64 4.29
C GLN A 28 -47.38 -9.18 4.09
N LEU A 29 -47.81 -8.53 3.02
CA LEU A 29 -47.49 -7.12 2.74
C LEU A 29 -48.10 -6.20 3.79
N LYS A 30 -49.36 -6.44 4.22
CA LYS A 30 -50.03 -5.66 5.29
C LYS A 30 -49.33 -5.73 6.65
N SER A 31 -48.53 -6.77 6.91
CA SER A 31 -47.79 -6.93 8.16
C SER A 31 -46.51 -6.09 8.22
N VAL A 32 -46.10 -5.48 7.13
CA VAL A 32 -44.87 -4.64 7.03
C VAL A 32 -45.10 -3.33 7.80
N ARG A 33 -44.22 -2.99 8.74
CA ARG A 33 -44.40 -1.84 9.63
C ARG A 33 -43.48 -0.65 9.36
N GLU A 34 -42.38 -0.81 8.66
CA GLU A 34 -41.30 0.19 8.57
C GLU A 34 -41.01 0.69 7.14
N GLU A 35 -41.65 0.12 6.11
CA GLU A 35 -41.38 0.42 4.70
C GLU A 35 -42.65 0.87 3.97
N SER A 36 -42.47 1.55 2.80
CA SER A 36 -43.55 1.79 1.83
C SER A 36 -44.08 0.46 1.30
N TYR A 37 -45.41 0.37 1.15
CA TYR A 37 -46.04 -0.84 0.61
C TYR A 37 -45.63 -1.08 -0.86
N TRP A 38 -45.41 -0.02 -1.63
CA TRP A 38 -44.90 -0.14 -3.00
C TRP A 38 -43.49 -0.75 -3.03
N GLU A 39 -42.55 -0.15 -2.27
CA GLU A 39 -41.17 -0.64 -2.20
C GLU A 39 -41.11 -2.07 -1.64
N ALA A 40 -41.89 -2.40 -0.65
CA ALA A 40 -41.96 -3.72 -0.06
C ALA A 40 -42.51 -4.77 -1.04
N ALA A 41 -43.52 -4.45 -1.84
CA ALA A 41 -44.06 -5.33 -2.86
C ALA A 41 -43.05 -5.64 -3.97
N THR A 42 -42.32 -4.63 -4.41
CA THR A 42 -41.27 -4.75 -5.44
C THR A 42 -40.07 -5.54 -4.94
N ARG A 43 -39.58 -5.24 -3.75
CA ARG A 43 -38.43 -5.93 -3.16
C ARG A 43 -38.68 -7.41 -2.91
N ARG A 44 -39.90 -7.76 -2.51
CA ARG A 44 -40.31 -9.15 -2.28
C ARG A 44 -40.68 -9.90 -3.57
N GLY A 45 -40.65 -9.20 -4.72
CA GLY A 45 -40.96 -9.79 -6.03
C GLY A 45 -42.46 -10.14 -6.20
N TYR A 46 -43.37 -9.52 -5.41
CA TYR A 46 -44.80 -9.74 -5.53
C TYR A 46 -45.37 -9.04 -6.75
N ALA A 47 -44.90 -7.85 -7.09
CA ALA A 47 -45.22 -7.14 -8.32
C ALA A 47 -44.02 -6.32 -8.79
N SER A 48 -43.87 -6.11 -10.11
CA SER A 48 -42.80 -5.24 -10.64
C SER A 48 -43.20 -3.77 -10.56
N ASP A 49 -42.22 -2.87 -10.44
CA ASP A 49 -42.42 -1.42 -10.45
C ASP A 49 -43.31 -0.94 -11.60
N ASP A 50 -43.06 -1.45 -12.81
CA ASP A 50 -43.80 -1.06 -14.00
C ASP A 50 -45.28 -1.55 -13.98
N HIS A 51 -45.57 -2.73 -13.40
CA HIS A 51 -46.93 -3.23 -13.22
C HIS A 51 -47.69 -2.38 -12.20
N ILE A 52 -47.06 -2.05 -11.06
CA ILE A 52 -47.68 -1.20 -10.03
C ILE A 52 -47.94 0.19 -10.61
N LEU A 53 -46.95 0.78 -11.30
CA LEU A 53 -47.06 2.11 -11.89
C LEU A 53 -48.18 2.17 -12.93
N THR A 54 -48.29 1.18 -13.82
CA THR A 54 -49.35 1.12 -14.84
C THR A 54 -50.72 0.95 -14.22
N ALA A 55 -50.87 0.10 -13.22
CA ALA A 55 -52.15 -0.09 -12.50
C ALA A 55 -52.61 1.17 -11.77
N LEU A 56 -51.67 1.87 -11.10
CA LEU A 56 -51.94 3.13 -10.42
C LEU A 56 -52.29 4.23 -11.42
N ALA A 57 -51.54 4.38 -12.50
CA ALA A 57 -51.80 5.38 -13.54
C ALA A 57 -53.18 5.20 -14.17
N THR A 58 -53.59 3.96 -14.43
CA THR A 58 -54.93 3.62 -14.97
C THR A 58 -56.01 3.92 -13.98
N ARG A 59 -55.85 3.53 -12.72
CA ARG A 59 -56.86 3.72 -11.67
C ARG A 59 -57.10 5.20 -11.34
N PHE A 60 -56.03 5.98 -11.25
CA PHE A 60 -56.11 7.40 -10.86
C PHE A 60 -56.14 8.34 -12.06
N ARG A 61 -56.14 7.80 -13.28
CA ARG A 61 -56.14 8.58 -14.54
C ARG A 61 -55.01 9.61 -14.61
N MET A 62 -53.85 9.25 -14.09
CA MET A 62 -52.69 10.11 -14.07
C MET A 62 -51.71 9.73 -15.22
N LYS A 63 -50.96 10.73 -15.68
CA LYS A 63 -49.86 10.49 -16.64
C LYS A 63 -48.69 9.84 -15.96
N ILE A 64 -48.04 8.87 -16.63
CA ILE A 64 -46.74 8.35 -16.24
C ILE A 64 -45.67 9.35 -16.69
N ALA A 65 -44.82 9.74 -15.78
CA ALA A 65 -43.73 10.69 -16.01
C ALA A 65 -42.63 10.08 -16.88
N ASN A 66 -42.11 10.87 -17.80
CA ASN A 66 -40.85 10.55 -18.46
C ASN A 66 -39.69 11.07 -17.62
N THR A 67 -39.09 10.23 -16.79
CA THR A 67 -38.01 10.60 -15.86
C THR A 67 -36.69 10.92 -16.57
N GLN A 68 -36.56 10.61 -17.85
CA GLN A 68 -35.36 10.94 -18.63
C GLN A 68 -35.30 12.43 -19.01
N MET A 69 -36.45 13.10 -19.10
CA MET A 69 -36.54 14.49 -19.51
C MET A 69 -36.64 15.41 -18.29
N VAL A 70 -35.50 15.91 -17.83
CA VAL A 70 -35.39 16.91 -16.79
C VAL A 70 -34.86 18.20 -17.38
N SER A 71 -35.61 19.29 -17.24
CA SER A 71 -35.17 20.60 -17.71
C SER A 71 -34.13 21.20 -16.78
N GLN A 72 -33.06 21.75 -17.36
CA GLN A 72 -32.02 22.44 -16.60
C GLN A 72 -32.57 23.60 -15.74
N GLN A 73 -33.53 24.35 -16.28
CA GLN A 73 -34.20 25.43 -15.54
C GLN A 73 -35.03 24.92 -14.35
N ALA A 74 -35.66 23.74 -14.50
CA ALA A 74 -36.41 23.13 -13.41
C ALA A 74 -35.49 22.64 -12.30
N LYS A 75 -34.31 22.16 -12.62
CA LYS A 75 -33.24 21.76 -11.69
C LYS A 75 -32.73 22.95 -10.87
N GLU A 76 -32.43 24.06 -11.52
CA GLU A 76 -31.77 25.23 -10.89
C GLU A 76 -32.73 26.00 -9.96
N LEU A 77 -34.04 25.97 -10.24
CA LEU A 77 -35.02 26.70 -9.46
C LEU A 77 -35.51 26.00 -8.20
N VAL A 78 -35.34 24.69 -8.07
CA VAL A 78 -35.81 23.93 -6.91
C VAL A 78 -34.63 23.50 -6.05
N PRO A 79 -34.56 23.93 -4.79
CA PRO A 79 -33.51 23.49 -3.87
C PRO A 79 -33.53 21.97 -3.70
N GLU A 80 -32.33 21.35 -3.81
CA GLU A 80 -32.13 19.88 -3.67
C GLU A 80 -32.77 19.33 -2.37
N GLN A 81 -32.67 20.08 -1.28
CA GLN A 81 -33.25 19.69 0.01
C GLN A 81 -34.77 19.46 -0.05
N LEU A 82 -35.48 20.25 -0.86
CA LEU A 82 -36.91 20.09 -1.03
C LEU A 82 -37.27 18.87 -1.89
N VAL A 83 -36.57 18.66 -3.00
CA VAL A 83 -36.83 17.51 -3.87
C VAL A 83 -36.48 16.18 -3.18
N ARG A 84 -35.43 16.14 -2.37
CA ARG A 84 -35.06 14.96 -1.58
C ARG A 84 -36.04 14.73 -0.41
N LYS A 85 -36.45 15.80 0.28
CA LYS A 85 -37.43 15.70 1.38
C LYS A 85 -38.75 15.05 0.92
N TYR A 86 -39.25 15.50 -0.23
CA TYR A 86 -40.55 15.03 -0.76
C TYR A 86 -40.41 13.90 -1.77
N ARG A 87 -39.18 13.46 -2.09
CA ARG A 87 -38.87 12.41 -3.08
C ARG A 87 -39.56 12.65 -4.42
N VAL A 88 -39.43 13.87 -4.97
CA VAL A 88 -40.01 14.29 -6.24
C VAL A 88 -38.92 14.67 -7.23
N LEU A 89 -39.13 14.40 -8.53
CA LEU A 89 -38.20 14.78 -9.57
C LEU A 89 -38.78 15.96 -10.37
N PRO A 90 -38.15 17.13 -10.42
CA PRO A 90 -38.57 18.22 -11.29
C PRO A 90 -38.38 17.84 -12.74
N LEU A 91 -39.43 18.01 -13.58
CA LEU A 91 -39.39 17.63 -14.98
C LEU A 91 -39.23 18.84 -15.90
N ALA A 92 -40.20 19.77 -15.80
CA ALA A 92 -40.24 20.96 -16.65
C ALA A 92 -40.87 22.13 -15.92
N ILE A 93 -40.52 23.34 -16.36
CA ILE A 93 -41.09 24.59 -15.83
C ILE A 93 -41.54 25.49 -16.97
N SER A 94 -42.69 26.10 -16.81
CA SER A 94 -43.21 27.13 -17.68
C SER A 94 -43.63 28.34 -16.85
N ASP A 95 -44.11 29.41 -17.46
CA ASP A 95 -44.44 30.67 -16.74
C ASP A 95 -45.46 30.48 -15.62
N SER A 96 -46.39 29.51 -15.73
CA SER A 96 -47.46 29.29 -14.79
C SER A 96 -47.51 27.90 -14.16
N ILE A 97 -46.80 26.89 -14.75
CA ILE A 97 -46.91 25.50 -14.35
C ILE A 97 -45.50 24.94 -14.11
N PHE A 98 -45.41 24.17 -13.01
CA PHE A 98 -44.24 23.41 -12.64
C PHE A 98 -44.59 21.90 -12.64
N ASP A 99 -43.97 21.14 -13.55
CA ASP A 99 -44.18 19.71 -13.71
C ASP A 99 -43.19 18.92 -12.85
N ILE A 100 -43.74 18.00 -12.05
CA ILE A 100 -42.92 17.09 -11.22
C ILE A 100 -43.39 15.64 -11.42
N ALA A 101 -42.40 14.71 -11.24
CA ALA A 101 -42.70 13.30 -11.05
C ALA A 101 -42.71 12.95 -9.56
N THR A 102 -43.71 12.22 -9.12
CA THR A 102 -43.89 11.79 -7.73
C THR A 102 -44.35 10.32 -7.67
N ALA A 103 -43.99 9.65 -6.59
CA ALA A 103 -44.55 8.34 -6.27
C ALA A 103 -45.83 8.44 -5.43
N ASP A 104 -46.10 9.59 -4.81
CA ASP A 104 -47.29 9.86 -4.01
C ASP A 104 -47.98 11.14 -4.50
N PRO A 105 -49.03 10.99 -5.32
CA PRO A 105 -49.80 12.14 -5.82
C PRO A 105 -50.73 12.75 -4.78
N TYR A 106 -50.87 12.15 -3.62
CA TYR A 106 -51.72 12.66 -2.51
C TYR A 106 -50.93 13.43 -1.46
N ASP A 107 -49.64 13.63 -1.64
CA ASP A 107 -48.82 14.47 -0.77
C ASP A 107 -49.14 15.97 -1.01
N LEU A 108 -50.22 16.44 -0.38
CA LEU A 108 -50.69 17.83 -0.42
C LEU A 108 -49.66 18.80 0.22
N ASP A 109 -48.82 18.33 1.14
CA ASP A 109 -47.82 19.17 1.77
C ASP A 109 -46.69 19.47 0.76
N CYS A 110 -46.29 18.46 -0.03
CA CYS A 110 -45.37 18.60 -1.16
C CYS A 110 -45.90 19.64 -2.17
N GLU A 111 -47.14 19.44 -2.62
CA GLU A 111 -47.79 20.34 -3.62
C GLU A 111 -47.81 21.79 -3.13
N ARG A 112 -48.30 22.03 -1.91
CA ARG A 112 -48.37 23.37 -1.33
C ARG A 112 -47.00 24.02 -1.11
N THR A 113 -46.07 23.25 -0.60
CA THR A 113 -44.72 23.77 -0.32
C THR A 113 -44.00 24.17 -1.62
N LEU A 114 -44.08 23.33 -2.66
CA LEU A 114 -43.47 23.63 -3.96
C LEU A 114 -44.20 24.77 -4.68
N ALA A 115 -45.53 24.79 -4.64
CA ALA A 115 -46.31 25.87 -5.22
C ALA A 115 -46.01 27.23 -4.56
N PHE A 116 -45.91 27.25 -3.23
CA PHE A 116 -45.52 28.45 -2.47
C PHE A 116 -44.08 28.89 -2.75
N ALA A 117 -43.12 27.97 -2.76
CA ALA A 117 -41.70 28.27 -2.99
C ALA A 117 -41.45 28.82 -4.38
N LEU A 118 -42.18 28.37 -5.39
CA LEU A 118 -41.96 28.71 -6.79
C LEU A 118 -42.98 29.74 -7.36
N GLY A 119 -44.05 30.03 -6.62
CA GLY A 119 -45.13 30.93 -7.07
C GLY A 119 -45.86 30.40 -8.32
N ARG A 120 -45.93 29.08 -8.51
CA ARG A 120 -46.49 28.40 -9.70
C ARG A 120 -47.39 27.25 -9.33
N THR A 121 -48.31 26.88 -10.24
CA THR A 121 -49.15 25.69 -10.08
C THR A 121 -48.31 24.43 -10.30
N VAL A 122 -48.31 23.53 -9.35
CA VAL A 122 -47.62 22.23 -9.46
C VAL A 122 -48.52 21.23 -10.18
N ARG A 123 -47.98 20.59 -11.22
CA ARG A 123 -48.65 19.50 -11.92
C ARG A 123 -47.89 18.19 -11.68
N MET A 124 -48.57 17.23 -11.05
CA MET A 124 -47.95 15.95 -10.69
C MET A 124 -48.15 14.89 -11.76
N SER A 125 -47.13 14.12 -12.02
CA SER A 125 -47.13 12.91 -12.87
C SER A 125 -46.55 11.73 -12.08
N LEU A 126 -47.05 10.51 -12.32
CA LEU A 126 -46.63 9.32 -11.56
C LEU A 126 -45.29 8.77 -12.06
N ALA A 127 -44.41 8.44 -11.13
CA ALA A 127 -43.21 7.65 -11.40
C ALA A 127 -42.92 6.68 -10.23
N SER A 128 -42.18 5.61 -10.50
CA SER A 128 -41.81 4.67 -9.44
C SER A 128 -40.81 5.29 -8.44
N PRO A 129 -40.91 4.97 -7.14
CA PRO A 129 -39.96 5.47 -6.13
C PRO A 129 -38.51 5.21 -6.51
N THR A 130 -38.23 4.03 -7.03
CA THR A 130 -36.89 3.60 -7.45
C THR A 130 -36.35 4.50 -8.56
N LYS A 131 -37.14 4.71 -9.63
CA LYS A 131 -36.71 5.57 -10.76
C LYS A 131 -36.55 7.02 -10.39
N ILE A 132 -37.38 7.53 -9.44
CA ILE A 132 -37.23 8.89 -8.92
C ILE A 132 -35.89 9.03 -8.19
N LEU A 133 -35.56 8.12 -7.26
CA LEU A 133 -34.34 8.18 -6.48
C LEU A 133 -33.09 8.05 -7.35
N GLU A 134 -33.06 7.07 -8.25
CA GLU A 134 -31.95 6.90 -9.21
C GLU A 134 -31.72 8.17 -10.03
N ARG A 135 -32.81 8.78 -10.50
CA ARG A 135 -32.71 9.96 -11.34
C ARG A 135 -32.37 11.23 -10.55
N LEU A 136 -32.83 11.35 -9.30
CA LEU A 136 -32.40 12.43 -8.42
C LEU A 136 -30.89 12.42 -8.18
N ASP A 137 -30.33 11.23 -7.95
CA ASP A 137 -28.89 11.07 -7.75
C ASP A 137 -28.08 11.37 -9.00
N GLU A 138 -28.65 11.20 -10.19
CA GLU A 138 -28.02 11.61 -11.44
C GLU A 138 -28.13 13.12 -11.71
N VAL A 139 -29.30 13.69 -11.50
CA VAL A 139 -29.63 15.10 -11.84
C VAL A 139 -29.05 16.09 -10.84
N TYR A 140 -29.12 15.78 -9.55
CA TYR A 140 -28.58 16.60 -8.47
C TYR A 140 -27.22 16.11 -7.97
N ARG A 141 -26.39 15.56 -8.88
CA ARG A 141 -24.97 15.40 -8.55
C ARG A 141 -24.39 16.78 -8.25
N PRO A 142 -23.90 17.02 -7.03
CA PRO A 142 -23.38 18.33 -6.65
C PRO A 142 -22.20 18.73 -7.51
N GLU A 143 -22.10 19.98 -7.87
CA GLU A 143 -20.89 20.57 -8.45
C GLU A 143 -19.74 20.57 -7.42
N ASN A 144 -20.05 20.52 -6.12
CA ASN A 144 -19.13 20.18 -5.04
C ASN A 144 -19.19 18.71 -4.72
N VAL A 145 -18.61 17.91 -5.61
CA VAL A 145 -18.58 16.43 -5.50
C VAL A 145 -17.93 15.95 -4.20
N ILE A 146 -17.07 16.75 -3.58
CA ILE A 146 -16.43 16.42 -2.31
C ILE A 146 -17.45 16.33 -1.18
N ASP A 147 -18.37 17.28 -1.07
CA ASP A 147 -19.39 17.29 -0.02
C ASP A 147 -20.39 16.15 -0.18
N ALA A 148 -20.78 15.81 -1.41
CA ALA A 148 -21.69 14.68 -1.67
C ALA A 148 -21.04 13.31 -1.48
N ILE A 149 -19.76 13.16 -1.78
CA ILE A 149 -19.00 11.95 -1.47
C ILE A 149 -18.96 11.77 0.07
N LEU A 150 -18.80 12.86 0.81
CA LEU A 150 -18.80 12.84 2.28
C LEU A 150 -20.17 12.52 2.86
N GLU A 151 -21.26 13.01 2.28
CA GLU A 151 -22.64 12.71 2.72
C GLU A 151 -23.10 11.29 2.33
N GLY A 152 -22.68 10.79 1.16
CA GLY A 152 -23.07 9.46 0.65
C GLY A 152 -22.34 8.27 1.30
N MET A 153 -21.30 8.52 2.05
CA MET A 153 -20.52 7.50 2.73
C MET A 153 -20.90 7.45 4.23
N ALA A 154 -21.86 6.64 4.64
CA ALA A 154 -22.24 6.48 6.04
C ALA A 154 -21.16 5.72 6.84
N GLY A 155 -20.46 6.42 7.71
CA GLY A 155 -19.50 5.87 8.67
C GLY A 155 -18.57 6.97 9.20
N ASN A 156 -18.69 7.30 10.49
CA ASN A 156 -17.68 8.11 11.18
C ASN A 156 -16.45 7.24 11.42
N TYR A 157 -15.36 7.57 10.75
CA TYR A 157 -14.05 6.98 11.03
C TYR A 157 -13.17 8.06 11.65
N ASP A 158 -12.81 7.88 12.91
CA ASP A 158 -11.79 8.70 13.56
C ASP A 158 -10.42 8.21 13.11
N ILE A 159 -9.73 9.00 12.30
CA ILE A 159 -8.32 8.81 11.99
C ILE A 159 -7.54 9.85 12.77
N GLU A 160 -6.76 9.39 13.73
CA GLU A 160 -5.76 10.21 14.39
C GLU A 160 -4.43 10.08 13.64
N SER A 161 -3.94 11.18 13.09
CA SER A 161 -2.55 11.25 12.61
C SER A 161 -1.63 11.38 13.81
N ILE A 162 -0.76 10.40 14.01
CA ILE A 162 0.21 10.42 15.10
C ILE A 162 1.44 11.19 14.61
N SER A 163 1.49 12.49 14.92
CA SER A 163 2.71 13.29 14.77
C SER A 163 3.56 13.11 16.01
N GLU A 164 4.78 12.62 15.83
CA GLU A 164 5.83 12.79 16.83
C GLU A 164 6.37 14.21 16.68
N THR A 165 5.97 15.07 17.62
CA THR A 165 6.50 16.40 17.96
C THR A 165 6.48 17.50 16.88
N VAL A 166 5.91 18.63 17.20
CA VAL A 166 6.54 19.92 17.50
C VAL A 166 5.45 20.99 17.59
N ASP A 167 5.48 21.76 18.66
CA ASP A 167 4.75 23.01 18.85
C ASP A 167 4.89 23.94 17.65
N GLU A 168 3.79 24.23 16.98
CA GLU A 168 3.69 25.41 16.15
C GLU A 168 2.43 26.20 16.49
N SER A 169 2.70 27.43 16.78
CA SER A 169 1.83 28.53 17.19
C SER A 169 0.41 28.50 16.59
N GLU A 170 -0.55 28.54 17.49
CA GLU A 170 -2.01 28.40 17.25
C GLU A 170 -2.71 29.60 16.58
N MET A 171 -2.07 30.64 16.11
CA MET A 171 -2.76 31.89 15.79
C MET A 171 -3.08 32.18 14.31
N GLU A 172 -2.48 31.53 13.33
CA GLU A 172 -2.80 31.79 11.89
C GLU A 172 -3.67 30.71 11.21
N LEU A 173 -3.94 29.63 11.89
CA LEU A 173 -4.62 28.45 11.35
C LEU A 173 -6.17 28.49 11.32
N GLY A 174 -6.80 29.49 11.93
CA GLY A 174 -8.24 29.46 12.15
C GLY A 174 -9.11 29.65 10.88
N ALA A 175 -8.69 30.46 9.93
CA ALA A 175 -9.50 30.81 8.76
C ALA A 175 -9.32 29.81 7.58
N ASN A 176 -8.16 29.21 7.41
CA ASN A 176 -7.87 28.23 6.35
C ASN A 176 -8.40 26.83 6.67
N ARG A 177 -8.50 26.47 7.96
CA ARG A 177 -8.96 25.14 8.42
C ARG A 177 -10.41 24.80 8.01
N ALA A 178 -11.25 25.78 7.82
CA ALA A 178 -12.65 25.55 7.46
C ALA A 178 -12.83 25.17 5.98
N GLN A 179 -11.94 25.63 5.10
CA GLN A 179 -11.95 25.30 3.66
C GLN A 179 -11.23 23.96 3.37
N GLU A 180 -10.30 23.55 4.23
CA GLU A 180 -9.53 22.31 4.07
C GLU A 180 -10.23 21.09 4.67
N ARG A 181 -11.18 21.25 5.58
CA ARG A 181 -11.90 20.15 6.23
C ARG A 181 -12.44 19.07 5.29
N PRO A 182 -13.11 19.38 4.17
CA PRO A 182 -13.65 18.36 3.29
C PRO A 182 -12.56 17.53 2.62
N VAL A 183 -11.44 18.16 2.24
CA VAL A 183 -10.31 17.46 1.61
C VAL A 183 -9.59 16.55 2.60
N ILE A 184 -9.41 17.01 3.84
CA ILE A 184 -8.83 16.20 4.92
C ILE A 184 -9.69 14.97 5.16
N GLN A 185 -10.99 15.14 5.34
CA GLN A 185 -11.92 14.05 5.54
C GLN A 185 -11.96 13.08 4.36
N LEU A 186 -11.83 13.57 3.13
CA LEU A 186 -11.79 12.74 1.94
C LEU A 186 -10.53 11.88 1.90
N VAL A 187 -9.34 12.45 2.17
CA VAL A 187 -8.08 11.69 2.22
C VAL A 187 -8.12 10.66 3.33
N ASP A 188 -8.52 11.07 4.52
CA ASP A 188 -8.63 10.20 5.70
C ASP A 188 -9.54 9.01 5.40
N ARG A 189 -10.65 9.27 4.72
CA ARG A 189 -11.60 8.25 4.33
C ARG A 189 -11.08 7.31 3.25
N ILE A 190 -10.42 7.82 2.20
CA ILE A 190 -9.76 7.00 1.17
C ILE A 190 -8.75 6.05 1.83
N VAL A 191 -7.97 6.57 2.77
CA VAL A 191 -6.97 5.77 3.50
C VAL A 191 -7.65 4.73 4.40
N ALA A 192 -8.68 5.13 5.18
CA ALA A 192 -9.39 4.22 6.07
C ALA A 192 -10.07 3.09 5.31
N GLU A 193 -10.77 3.41 4.23
CA GLU A 193 -11.45 2.42 3.38
C GLU A 193 -10.45 1.48 2.69
N GLY A 194 -9.31 2.02 2.23
CA GLY A 194 -8.21 1.22 1.70
C GLY A 194 -7.69 0.21 2.73
N ILE A 195 -7.46 0.63 3.98
CA ILE A 195 -7.01 -0.23 5.07
C ILE A 195 -8.07 -1.30 5.41
N GLN A 196 -9.34 -0.92 5.51
CA GLN A 196 -10.42 -1.85 5.81
C GLN A 196 -10.65 -2.86 4.69
N SER A 197 -10.53 -2.43 3.43
CA SER A 197 -10.58 -3.30 2.26
C SER A 197 -9.33 -4.19 2.11
N ARG A 198 -8.36 -4.07 3.02
CA ARG A 198 -7.08 -4.79 3.00
C ARG A 198 -6.28 -4.53 1.72
N ALA A 199 -6.35 -3.31 1.21
CA ALA A 199 -5.51 -2.91 0.10
C ALA A 199 -4.03 -2.91 0.53
N SER A 200 -3.14 -3.35 -0.36
CA SER A 200 -1.69 -3.19 -0.19
C SER A 200 -1.22 -1.81 -0.60
N ASP A 201 -1.86 -1.24 -1.63
CA ASP A 201 -1.51 0.07 -2.17
C ASP A 201 -2.79 0.83 -2.55
N ILE A 202 -2.78 2.15 -2.34
CA ILE A 202 -3.77 3.11 -2.82
C ILE A 202 -3.08 3.95 -3.89
N HIS A 203 -3.71 4.05 -5.05
CA HIS A 203 -3.23 4.86 -6.16
C HIS A 203 -4.19 6.02 -6.39
N LEU A 204 -3.66 7.24 -6.45
CA LEU A 204 -4.33 8.45 -6.90
C LEU A 204 -3.73 8.83 -8.24
N GLU A 205 -4.46 8.63 -9.31
CA GLU A 205 -3.97 8.77 -10.68
C GLU A 205 -4.71 9.88 -11.40
N PRO A 206 -4.03 10.98 -11.77
CA PRO A 206 -4.65 12.05 -12.54
C PRO A 206 -4.90 11.57 -13.98
N GLU A 207 -6.15 11.66 -14.41
CA GLU A 207 -6.64 11.31 -15.75
C GLU A 207 -7.37 12.53 -16.37
N GLU A 208 -7.75 12.44 -17.66
CA GLU A 208 -8.50 13.50 -18.32
C GLU A 208 -9.87 13.73 -17.67
N ALA A 209 -10.53 12.66 -17.24
CA ALA A 209 -11.85 12.69 -16.61
C ALA A 209 -11.83 13.16 -15.14
N GLY A 210 -10.65 13.18 -14.49
CA GLY A 210 -10.51 13.51 -13.08
C GLY A 210 -9.37 12.76 -12.41
N VAL A 211 -9.48 12.51 -11.11
CA VAL A 211 -8.50 11.71 -10.36
C VAL A 211 -9.10 10.34 -10.08
N ALA A 212 -8.54 9.30 -10.70
CA ALA A 212 -8.94 7.92 -10.44
C ALA A 212 -8.31 7.43 -9.13
N VAL A 213 -9.16 7.00 -8.19
CA VAL A 213 -8.73 6.34 -6.96
C VAL A 213 -8.83 4.84 -7.17
N ARG A 214 -7.69 4.16 -7.03
CA ARG A 214 -7.59 2.71 -7.25
C ARG A 214 -6.96 2.03 -6.05
N TYR A 215 -7.54 0.91 -5.62
CA TYR A 215 -6.99 0.08 -4.55
C TYR A 215 -6.41 -1.21 -5.13
N ARG A 216 -5.22 -1.58 -4.67
CA ARG A 216 -4.64 -2.90 -4.97
C ARG A 216 -5.06 -3.88 -3.87
N ILE A 217 -6.03 -4.71 -4.15
CA ILE A 217 -6.56 -5.71 -3.21
C ILE A 217 -6.17 -7.09 -3.74
N ASP A 218 -5.55 -7.89 -2.87
CA ASP A 218 -5.04 -9.23 -3.22
C ASP A 218 -4.22 -9.27 -4.54
N GLY A 219 -3.41 -8.20 -4.78
CA GLY A 219 -2.55 -8.06 -5.95
C GLY A 219 -3.22 -7.48 -7.20
N VAL A 220 -4.55 -7.31 -7.21
CA VAL A 220 -5.31 -6.77 -8.35
C VAL A 220 -5.66 -5.31 -8.09
N LEU A 221 -5.32 -4.45 -9.05
CA LEU A 221 -5.67 -3.03 -9.00
C LEU A 221 -7.11 -2.83 -9.47
N ARG A 222 -7.91 -2.14 -8.64
CA ARG A 222 -9.34 -1.89 -8.89
C ARG A 222 -9.65 -0.41 -8.74
N GLN A 223 -10.39 0.14 -9.68
CA GLN A 223 -10.91 1.48 -9.57
C GLN A 223 -12.10 1.50 -8.61
N VAL A 224 -12.03 2.36 -7.61
CA VAL A 224 -13.05 2.51 -6.55
C VAL A 224 -13.93 3.72 -6.86
N MET A 225 -13.31 4.84 -7.21
CA MET A 225 -14.01 6.08 -7.53
C MET A 225 -13.20 6.94 -8.51
N ILE A 226 -13.88 7.92 -9.10
CA ILE A 226 -13.25 9.00 -9.86
C ILE A 226 -13.65 10.30 -9.18
N LEU A 227 -12.67 11.09 -8.79
CA LEU A 227 -12.86 12.42 -8.20
C LEU A 227 -12.74 13.49 -9.29
N PRO A 228 -13.41 14.64 -9.14
CA PRO A 228 -13.27 15.73 -10.07
C PRO A 228 -11.83 16.21 -10.19
N LYS A 229 -11.46 16.71 -11.36
CA LYS A 229 -10.12 17.25 -11.61
C LYS A 229 -9.71 18.35 -10.62
N ALA A 230 -10.68 19.18 -10.18
CA ALA A 230 -10.46 20.23 -9.19
C ALA A 230 -10.01 19.72 -7.82
N ALA A 231 -10.34 18.48 -7.46
CA ALA A 231 -9.91 17.87 -6.20
C ALA A 231 -8.45 17.39 -6.23
N GLY A 232 -7.83 17.26 -7.40
CA GLY A 232 -6.51 16.65 -7.56
C GLY A 232 -5.41 17.35 -6.77
N ILE A 233 -5.26 18.66 -6.97
CA ILE A 233 -4.22 19.45 -6.28
C ILE A 233 -4.41 19.46 -4.76
N PRO A 234 -5.60 19.78 -4.20
CA PRO A 234 -5.83 19.71 -2.77
C PRO A 234 -5.58 18.33 -2.16
N LEU A 235 -6.02 17.26 -2.86
CA LEU A 235 -5.85 15.88 -2.41
C LEU A 235 -4.36 15.51 -2.29
N VAL A 236 -3.56 15.80 -3.33
CA VAL A 236 -2.12 15.52 -3.33
C VAL A 236 -1.40 16.36 -2.28
N SER A 237 -1.75 17.65 -2.14
CA SER A 237 -1.19 18.52 -1.11
C SER A 237 -1.43 17.98 0.30
N ARG A 238 -2.65 17.49 0.59
CA ARG A 238 -2.96 16.88 1.90
C ARG A 238 -2.14 15.60 2.14
N VAL A 239 -1.98 14.74 1.13
CA VAL A 239 -1.15 13.54 1.24
C VAL A 239 0.32 13.90 1.47
N LYS A 240 0.84 14.95 0.79
CA LYS A 240 2.20 15.45 1.04
C LYS A 240 2.38 15.96 2.48
N ILE A 241 1.39 16.70 3.02
CA ILE A 241 1.41 17.15 4.42
C ILE A 241 1.50 15.95 5.36
N MET A 242 0.66 14.91 5.17
CA MET A 242 0.68 13.70 5.99
C MET A 242 2.06 13.01 5.98
N ALA A 243 2.76 13.06 4.85
CA ALA A 243 4.05 12.41 4.65
C ALA A 243 5.26 13.34 4.95
N GLN A 244 5.02 14.57 5.39
CA GLN A 244 6.05 15.61 5.59
C GLN A 244 6.86 15.90 4.33
N LEU A 245 6.21 15.91 3.16
CA LEU A 245 6.79 16.21 1.86
C LEU A 245 6.59 17.69 1.51
N ASP A 246 7.41 18.18 0.58
CA ASP A 246 7.32 19.55 0.10
C ASP A 246 6.08 19.74 -0.81
N ILE A 247 5.16 20.61 -0.40
CA ILE A 247 3.92 20.91 -1.11
C ILE A 247 4.18 21.82 -2.32
N ALA A 248 5.21 22.66 -2.24
CA ALA A 248 5.54 23.64 -3.29
C ALA A 248 6.22 22.96 -4.48
N ASP A 249 7.04 21.95 -4.24
CA ASP A 249 7.70 21.19 -5.32
C ASP A 249 6.75 20.15 -5.91
N ARG A 250 6.29 20.42 -7.13
CA ARG A 250 5.41 19.54 -7.91
C ARG A 250 6.07 18.96 -9.15
N LEU A 251 7.35 19.25 -9.34
CA LEU A 251 8.10 18.88 -10.52
C LEU A 251 9.06 17.72 -10.30
N ARG A 252 9.32 17.38 -9.03
CA ARG A 252 10.24 16.29 -8.66
C ARG A 252 9.49 15.16 -7.97
N PRO A 253 9.91 13.89 -8.18
CA PRO A 253 9.44 12.77 -7.38
C PRO A 253 9.83 12.97 -5.91
N GLN A 254 8.93 12.60 -4.99
CA GLN A 254 9.17 12.69 -3.56
C GLN A 254 8.69 11.41 -2.87
N ASP A 255 9.46 10.94 -1.89
CA ASP A 255 9.14 9.78 -1.07
C ASP A 255 9.07 10.18 0.41
N GLY A 256 8.03 9.73 1.10
CA GLY A 256 7.79 10.02 2.50
C GLY A 256 7.13 8.89 3.27
N ARG A 257 6.97 9.12 4.56
CA ARG A 257 6.33 8.16 5.47
C ARG A 257 5.31 8.89 6.33
N ALA A 258 4.18 8.23 6.57
CA ALA A 258 3.18 8.70 7.52
C ALA A 258 2.77 7.53 8.42
N ARG A 259 2.29 7.86 9.62
CA ARG A 259 1.71 6.88 10.53
C ARG A 259 0.30 7.33 10.86
N VAL A 260 -0.66 6.43 10.72
CA VAL A 260 -2.07 6.70 10.99
C VAL A 260 -2.64 5.68 11.96
N ALA A 261 -3.65 6.08 12.71
CA ALA A 261 -4.44 5.16 13.52
C ALA A 261 -5.84 5.05 12.90
N VAL A 262 -6.26 3.83 12.56
CA VAL A 262 -7.59 3.54 12.02
C VAL A 262 -8.28 2.55 12.95
N SER A 263 -9.42 2.94 13.53
CA SER A 263 -10.15 2.11 14.51
C SER A 263 -9.24 1.64 15.66
N GLY A 264 -8.38 2.53 16.18
CA GLY A 264 -7.43 2.24 17.27
C GLY A 264 -6.18 1.44 16.85
N ASN A 265 -6.02 1.12 15.58
CA ASN A 265 -4.89 0.35 15.08
C ASN A 265 -3.90 1.23 14.33
N ARG A 266 -2.63 1.16 14.71
CA ARG A 266 -1.54 1.89 14.07
C ARG A 266 -1.12 1.21 12.77
N VAL A 267 -1.05 1.99 11.69
CA VAL A 267 -0.65 1.54 10.36
C VAL A 267 0.41 2.49 9.82
N ASP A 268 1.53 1.94 9.36
CA ASP A 268 2.57 2.72 8.70
C ASP A 268 2.25 2.84 7.20
N LEU A 269 2.42 4.04 6.65
CA LEU A 269 2.21 4.34 5.25
C LEU A 269 3.52 4.79 4.61
N ARG A 270 3.86 4.25 3.44
CA ARG A 270 4.91 4.79 2.56
C ARG A 270 4.24 5.48 1.39
N ILE A 271 4.59 6.72 1.17
CA ILE A 271 3.96 7.58 0.18
C ILE A 271 5.01 7.99 -0.84
N SER A 272 4.70 7.78 -2.12
CA SER A 272 5.53 8.21 -3.23
C SER A 272 4.69 9.08 -4.16
N THR A 273 5.23 10.25 -4.54
CA THR A 273 4.61 11.16 -5.51
C THR A 273 5.47 11.25 -6.76
N LEU A 274 4.83 11.28 -7.92
CA LEU A 274 5.49 11.35 -9.21
C LEU A 274 4.78 12.35 -10.12
N PRO A 275 5.49 13.37 -10.66
CA PRO A 275 4.93 14.25 -11.67
C PRO A 275 4.47 13.47 -12.91
N ALA A 276 3.28 13.77 -13.40
CA ALA A 276 2.71 13.21 -14.62
C ALA A 276 2.04 14.30 -15.47
N SER A 277 1.71 14.00 -16.72
CA SER A 277 1.18 14.98 -17.68
C SER A 277 -0.12 15.67 -17.26
N GLN A 278 -0.95 15.00 -16.46
CA GLN A 278 -2.24 15.52 -16.00
C GLN A 278 -2.23 15.97 -14.52
N GLY A 279 -1.07 15.98 -13.86
CA GLY A 279 -0.88 16.31 -12.44
C GLY A 279 0.03 15.31 -11.75
N GLU A 280 0.14 15.36 -10.42
CA GLU A 280 0.98 14.43 -9.68
C GLU A 280 0.22 13.13 -9.40
N LYS A 281 0.83 12.00 -9.76
CA LYS A 281 0.40 10.67 -9.33
C LYS A 281 0.91 10.39 -7.92
N VAL A 282 0.06 9.80 -7.08
CA VAL A 282 0.44 9.38 -5.72
C VAL A 282 0.21 7.89 -5.56
N VAL A 283 1.14 7.21 -4.90
CA VAL A 283 1.00 5.83 -4.45
C VAL A 283 1.23 5.79 -2.94
N ILE A 284 0.24 5.28 -2.21
CA ILE A 284 0.31 5.09 -0.77
C ILE A 284 0.37 3.59 -0.51
N ARG A 285 1.51 3.07 -0.09
CA ARG A 285 1.67 1.68 0.33
C ARG A 285 1.30 1.53 1.79
N ILE A 286 0.40 0.60 2.08
CA ILE A 286 -0.11 0.30 3.42
C ILE A 286 0.74 -0.82 4.03
N LEU A 287 1.35 -0.54 5.18
CA LEU A 287 2.16 -1.48 5.94
C LEU A 287 1.43 -1.84 7.24
N ASP A 288 0.44 -2.73 7.15
CA ASP A 288 -0.30 -3.22 8.33
C ASP A 288 0.51 -4.30 9.04
N GLN A 289 1.08 -3.94 10.18
CA GLN A 289 1.93 -4.83 10.99
C GLN A 289 1.20 -6.08 11.51
N ARG A 290 -0.13 -6.07 11.61
CA ARG A 290 -0.93 -7.20 12.11
C ARG A 290 -1.14 -8.30 11.08
N ALA A 291 -1.19 -7.94 9.81
CA ALA A 291 -1.39 -8.89 8.71
C ALA A 291 -0.16 -9.78 8.46
N THR A 292 0.95 -9.52 9.15
CA THR A 292 2.28 -9.91 8.69
C THR A 292 2.90 -11.08 9.44
N VAL A 293 2.30 -11.51 10.55
CA VAL A 293 2.87 -12.60 11.35
C VAL A 293 2.25 -13.93 10.96
N LEU A 294 2.59 -14.39 9.75
CA LEU A 294 2.23 -15.76 9.37
C LEU A 294 3.25 -16.75 9.94
N SER A 295 2.76 -17.86 10.52
CA SER A 295 3.55 -19.05 10.69
C SER A 295 3.78 -19.73 9.33
N LEU A 296 4.72 -20.65 9.24
CA LEU A 296 4.96 -21.38 8.01
C LEU A 296 3.68 -22.11 7.51
N ASP A 297 2.86 -22.64 8.45
CA ASP A 297 1.54 -23.24 8.18
C ASP A 297 0.54 -22.26 7.57
N GLY A 298 0.64 -20.97 7.94
CA GLY A 298 -0.24 -19.90 7.46
C GLY A 298 -0.02 -19.51 5.99
N LEU A 299 1.09 -19.92 5.39
CA LEU A 299 1.42 -19.61 3.98
C LEU A 299 0.47 -20.34 3.02
N GLY A 300 -0.19 -21.41 3.46
CA GLY A 300 -1.13 -22.18 2.65
C GLY A 300 -0.45 -23.11 1.65
N LEU A 301 0.73 -23.59 1.96
CA LEU A 301 1.50 -24.55 1.17
C LEU A 301 0.80 -25.90 1.06
N ASN A 302 1.08 -26.66 -0.01
CA ASN A 302 0.72 -28.08 -0.05
C ASN A 302 1.54 -28.87 0.97
N PRO A 303 1.02 -29.99 1.52
CA PRO A 303 1.71 -30.72 2.57
C PRO A 303 3.13 -31.18 2.24
N ASP A 304 3.36 -31.63 1.01
CA ASP A 304 4.67 -32.06 0.52
C ASP A 304 5.66 -30.88 0.37
N GLU A 305 5.19 -29.73 -0.07
CA GLU A 305 5.99 -28.50 -0.15
C GLU A 305 6.39 -28.01 1.25
N PHE A 306 5.44 -28.03 2.17
CA PHE A 306 5.67 -27.70 3.57
C PHE A 306 6.75 -28.63 4.21
N GLU A 307 6.66 -29.94 3.98
CA GLU A 307 7.64 -30.90 4.49
C GLU A 307 9.03 -30.64 3.90
N ARG A 308 9.13 -30.39 2.58
CA ARG A 308 10.39 -30.08 1.90
C ARG A 308 11.02 -28.81 2.43
N ILE A 309 10.24 -27.76 2.68
CA ILE A 309 10.73 -26.52 3.29
C ILE A 309 11.21 -26.79 4.72
N ASN A 310 10.46 -27.54 5.51
CA ASN A 310 10.90 -27.94 6.86
C ASN A 310 12.21 -28.74 6.85
N GLN A 311 12.41 -29.61 5.86
CA GLN A 311 13.65 -30.32 5.67
C GLN A 311 14.81 -29.37 5.40
N LEU A 312 14.62 -28.35 4.53
CA LEU A 312 15.64 -27.32 4.27
C LEU A 312 15.99 -26.55 5.54
N LEU A 313 15.00 -26.20 6.36
CA LEU A 313 15.21 -25.47 7.60
C LEU A 313 15.96 -26.25 8.67
N GLN A 314 16.09 -27.58 8.56
CA GLN A 314 16.92 -28.38 9.46
C GLN A 314 18.42 -28.29 9.17
N SER A 315 18.80 -27.70 8.03
CA SER A 315 20.20 -27.45 7.71
C SER A 315 20.84 -26.55 8.77
N ARG A 316 22.07 -26.89 9.16
CA ARG A 316 22.85 -26.07 10.11
C ARG A 316 23.65 -24.99 9.41
N GLU A 317 24.04 -25.26 8.17
CA GLU A 317 24.87 -24.40 7.32
C GLU A 317 24.43 -24.50 5.86
N GLY A 318 24.85 -23.56 5.05
CA GLY A 318 24.52 -23.52 3.63
C GLY A 318 23.60 -22.36 3.28
N ILE A 319 23.18 -22.29 2.02
CA ILE A 319 22.30 -21.24 1.50
C ILE A 319 20.94 -21.82 1.14
N ILE A 320 19.88 -21.16 1.62
CA ILE A 320 18.51 -21.35 1.16
C ILE A 320 18.09 -20.09 0.42
N LEU A 321 17.70 -20.22 -0.85
CA LEU A 321 17.22 -19.13 -1.68
C LEU A 321 15.69 -19.11 -1.70
N VAL A 322 15.07 -17.92 -1.55
CA VAL A 322 13.66 -17.71 -1.83
C VAL A 322 13.56 -16.78 -3.02
N THR A 323 12.94 -17.22 -4.11
CA THR A 323 12.93 -16.49 -5.36
C THR A 323 11.54 -16.24 -5.92
N GLY A 324 11.42 -15.30 -6.82
CA GLY A 324 10.17 -14.89 -7.47
C GLY A 324 10.15 -13.40 -7.78
N PRO A 325 9.17 -12.93 -8.56
CA PRO A 325 9.02 -11.50 -8.88
C PRO A 325 8.68 -10.67 -7.64
N THR A 326 8.71 -9.36 -7.81
CA THR A 326 8.23 -8.42 -6.78
C THR A 326 6.77 -8.72 -6.44
N GLY A 327 6.45 -8.77 -5.14
CA GLY A 327 5.09 -9.07 -4.66
C GLY A 327 4.74 -10.56 -4.64
N SER A 328 5.69 -11.49 -4.87
CA SER A 328 5.45 -12.94 -4.74
C SER A 328 5.41 -13.44 -3.29
N GLY A 329 5.65 -12.58 -2.30
CA GLY A 329 5.59 -12.92 -0.88
C GLY A 329 6.91 -13.43 -0.28
N LYS A 330 8.06 -13.22 -0.95
CA LYS A 330 9.40 -13.68 -0.48
C LYS A 330 9.70 -13.29 0.96
N THR A 331 9.55 -12.00 1.30
CA THR A 331 9.81 -11.49 2.65
C THR A 331 8.93 -12.18 3.71
N THR A 332 7.64 -12.38 3.41
CA THR A 332 6.72 -13.08 4.31
C THR A 332 7.17 -14.52 4.56
N THR A 333 7.57 -15.23 3.50
CA THR A 333 8.07 -16.61 3.60
C THR A 333 9.39 -16.66 4.37
N LEU A 334 10.35 -15.78 4.08
CA LEU A 334 11.61 -15.70 4.82
C LEU A 334 11.39 -15.41 6.31
N TYR A 335 10.52 -14.47 6.64
CA TYR A 335 10.22 -14.15 8.03
C TYR A 335 9.50 -15.31 8.74
N SER A 336 8.63 -16.06 8.04
CA SER A 336 8.02 -17.28 8.57
C SER A 336 9.07 -18.38 8.83
N MET A 337 10.05 -18.52 7.92
CA MET A 337 11.20 -19.43 8.08
C MET A 337 12.07 -19.01 9.28
N LEU A 338 12.42 -17.73 9.40
CA LEU A 338 13.20 -17.22 10.54
C LEU A 338 12.51 -17.52 11.88
N ARG A 339 11.19 -17.33 11.96
CA ARG A 339 10.43 -17.66 13.17
C ARG A 339 10.45 -19.14 13.50
N ALA A 340 10.32 -20.01 12.49
CA ALA A 340 10.42 -21.45 12.68
C ALA A 340 11.81 -21.86 13.20
N ILE A 341 12.88 -21.19 12.74
CA ILE A 341 14.26 -21.42 13.17
C ILE A 341 14.51 -20.82 14.55
N GLN A 342 13.99 -19.63 14.85
CA GLN A 342 14.18 -18.90 16.10
C GLN A 342 13.78 -19.74 17.35
N ALA A 343 12.77 -20.59 17.21
CA ALA A 343 12.33 -21.50 18.27
C ALA A 343 13.43 -22.47 18.77
N ARG A 344 14.57 -22.56 18.05
CA ARG A 344 15.72 -23.42 18.40
C ARG A 344 16.75 -22.72 19.29
N GLY A 345 16.56 -21.45 19.65
CA GLY A 345 17.48 -20.70 20.51
C GLY A 345 18.79 -20.30 19.83
N VAL A 346 18.73 -19.96 18.53
CA VAL A 346 19.86 -19.55 17.69
C VAL A 346 19.96 -18.03 17.55
N ASN A 347 21.16 -17.51 17.34
CA ASN A 347 21.40 -16.09 17.07
C ASN A 347 21.11 -15.77 15.58
N ILE A 348 20.10 -14.94 15.36
CA ILE A 348 19.64 -14.56 14.02
C ILE A 348 19.90 -13.07 13.79
N VAL A 349 20.63 -12.77 12.71
CA VAL A 349 20.89 -11.37 12.29
C VAL A 349 20.47 -11.20 10.84
N THR A 350 19.80 -10.08 10.53
CA THR A 350 19.38 -9.77 9.16
C THR A 350 20.03 -8.49 8.64
N VAL A 351 20.15 -8.38 7.32
CA VAL A 351 20.45 -7.13 6.61
C VAL A 351 19.46 -6.95 5.47
N GLU A 352 18.74 -5.80 5.46
CA GLU A 352 17.54 -5.58 4.64
C GLU A 352 17.50 -4.16 4.07
N ASP A 353 16.82 -3.96 2.93
CA ASP A 353 16.64 -2.66 2.27
C ASP A 353 15.20 -2.47 1.73
N PRO A 354 14.33 -1.87 2.58
CA PRO A 354 14.47 -1.67 4.03
C PRO A 354 13.90 -2.84 4.86
N VAL A 355 14.01 -2.78 6.18
CA VAL A 355 13.25 -3.66 7.09
C VAL A 355 11.77 -3.40 6.92
N GLU A 356 10.99 -4.44 6.56
CA GLU A 356 9.55 -4.30 6.30
C GLU A 356 8.75 -4.19 7.61
N TYR A 357 9.05 -5.04 8.58
CA TYR A 357 8.51 -4.97 9.94
C TYR A 357 9.44 -5.64 10.95
N ARG A 358 9.31 -5.27 12.20
CA ARG A 358 10.20 -5.75 13.26
C ARG A 358 9.82 -7.17 13.69
N LEU A 359 10.82 -8.02 13.78
CA LEU A 359 10.73 -9.36 14.35
C LEU A 359 11.30 -9.33 15.77
N GLN A 360 10.47 -9.72 16.74
CA GLN A 360 10.92 -9.75 18.13
C GLN A 360 11.98 -10.83 18.33
N GLY A 361 13.09 -10.48 18.98
CA GLY A 361 14.20 -11.38 19.26
C GLY A 361 15.12 -11.67 18.07
N ILE A 362 15.04 -10.87 16.99
CA ILE A 362 15.93 -10.93 15.84
C ILE A 362 16.58 -9.55 15.67
N VAL A 363 17.87 -9.52 15.47
CA VAL A 363 18.62 -8.28 15.17
C VAL A 363 18.49 -7.97 13.67
N GLN A 364 17.79 -6.89 13.34
CA GLN A 364 17.55 -6.47 11.96
C GLN A 364 18.34 -5.20 11.63
N VAL A 365 19.26 -5.30 10.70
CA VAL A 365 20.10 -4.19 10.21
C VAL A 365 19.48 -3.65 8.91
N GLN A 366 19.22 -2.36 8.87
CA GLN A 366 18.77 -1.70 7.65
C GLN A 366 19.93 -1.07 6.90
N VAL A 367 20.01 -1.33 5.59
CA VAL A 367 20.97 -0.68 4.69
C VAL A 367 20.82 0.84 4.76
N ASN A 368 21.96 1.55 4.76
CA ASN A 368 22.03 3.00 4.71
C ASN A 368 23.22 3.41 3.84
N GLU A 369 23.00 3.53 2.54
CA GLU A 369 24.04 3.87 1.57
C GLU A 369 24.70 5.22 1.86
N LYS A 370 23.91 6.20 2.37
CA LYS A 370 24.45 7.52 2.76
C LYS A 370 25.47 7.44 3.89
N ALA A 371 25.35 6.42 4.74
CA ALA A 371 26.31 6.15 5.82
C ALA A 371 27.38 5.10 5.44
N GLY A 372 27.41 4.65 4.17
CA GLY A 372 28.31 3.60 3.71
C GLY A 372 27.95 2.19 4.20
N LEU A 373 26.77 2.01 4.82
CA LEU A 373 26.30 0.71 5.29
C LEU A 373 25.56 -0.01 4.16
N THR A 374 26.32 -0.58 3.24
CA THR A 374 25.83 -1.41 2.14
C THR A 374 25.57 -2.85 2.58
N PHE A 375 24.89 -3.68 1.75
CA PHE A 375 24.72 -5.12 2.03
C PHE A 375 26.06 -5.81 2.32
N ALA A 376 27.08 -5.60 1.50
CA ALA A 376 28.39 -6.21 1.66
C ALA A 376 29.09 -5.74 2.95
N ALA A 377 29.05 -4.43 3.27
CA ALA A 377 29.66 -3.87 4.48
C ALA A 377 28.97 -4.40 5.75
N ALA A 378 27.63 -4.42 5.76
CA ALA A 378 26.85 -4.95 6.86
C ALA A 378 27.12 -6.44 7.08
N LEU A 379 27.11 -7.25 6.01
CA LEU A 379 27.34 -8.69 6.08
C LEU A 379 28.72 -9.04 6.64
N ARG A 380 29.79 -8.32 6.22
CA ARG A 380 31.13 -8.47 6.83
C ARG A 380 31.14 -8.18 8.35
N SER A 381 30.33 -7.24 8.80
CA SER A 381 30.22 -6.91 10.20
C SER A 381 29.38 -7.94 10.98
N ILE A 382 28.30 -8.43 10.37
CA ILE A 382 27.44 -9.48 10.91
C ILE A 382 28.24 -10.74 11.20
N LEU A 383 29.16 -11.16 10.32
CA LEU A 383 30.04 -12.33 10.52
C LEU A 383 30.94 -12.24 11.78
N ARG A 384 31.05 -11.07 12.41
CA ARG A 384 31.78 -10.86 13.67
C ARG A 384 30.85 -10.74 14.88
N GLN A 385 29.54 -10.99 14.69
CA GLN A 385 28.52 -10.90 15.74
C GLN A 385 28.04 -12.28 16.21
N ASP A 386 28.84 -13.33 15.97
CA ASP A 386 28.54 -14.72 16.34
C ASP A 386 27.12 -15.17 15.88
N PRO A 387 26.77 -14.97 14.59
CA PRO A 387 25.47 -15.37 14.09
C PRO A 387 25.43 -16.89 13.78
N ASP A 388 24.33 -17.56 14.11
CA ASP A 388 24.04 -18.91 13.60
C ASP A 388 23.31 -18.83 12.25
N VAL A 389 22.40 -17.86 12.13
CA VAL A 389 21.56 -17.66 10.94
C VAL A 389 21.63 -16.21 10.47
N ILE A 390 21.86 -16.05 9.18
CA ILE A 390 21.95 -14.74 8.55
C ILE A 390 20.87 -14.63 7.47
N LEU A 391 20.07 -13.56 7.50
CA LEU A 391 19.22 -13.17 6.38
C LEU A 391 19.88 -12.04 5.61
N VAL A 392 20.11 -12.22 4.32
CA VAL A 392 20.46 -11.16 3.38
C VAL A 392 19.23 -10.85 2.54
N GLY A 393 18.68 -9.65 2.64
CA GLY A 393 17.42 -9.26 2.00
C GLY A 393 17.38 -9.61 0.53
N GLU A 394 18.44 -9.31 -0.20
CA GLU A 394 18.62 -9.72 -1.59
C GLU A 394 20.12 -9.71 -2.00
N VAL A 395 20.43 -10.50 -3.00
CA VAL A 395 21.75 -10.53 -3.64
C VAL A 395 21.66 -9.92 -5.04
N ARG A 396 22.25 -8.71 -5.19
CA ARG A 396 22.22 -7.96 -6.46
C ARG A 396 23.57 -8.04 -7.20
N ASP A 397 24.64 -8.16 -6.47
CA ASP A 397 26.03 -8.02 -6.96
C ASP A 397 26.92 -9.18 -6.53
N LYS A 398 28.08 -9.29 -7.22
CA LYS A 398 29.07 -10.35 -6.99
C LYS A 398 29.69 -10.28 -5.59
N GLU A 399 29.90 -9.09 -5.04
CA GLU A 399 30.53 -8.92 -3.75
C GLU A 399 29.67 -9.49 -2.64
N THR A 400 28.40 -9.07 -2.56
CA THR A 400 27.41 -9.58 -1.61
C THR A 400 27.22 -11.09 -1.76
N ALA A 401 27.12 -11.60 -3.01
CA ALA A 401 27.01 -13.03 -3.29
C ALA A 401 28.21 -13.80 -2.74
N THR A 402 29.43 -13.31 -3.00
CA THR A 402 30.68 -13.97 -2.56
C THR A 402 30.73 -14.07 -1.04
N ILE A 403 30.43 -12.98 -0.31
CA ILE A 403 30.45 -12.98 1.15
C ILE A 403 29.39 -13.92 1.73
N ALA A 404 28.17 -13.91 1.14
CA ALA A 404 27.09 -14.80 1.57
C ALA A 404 27.45 -16.29 1.40
N LEU A 405 28.08 -16.64 0.25
CA LEU A 405 28.55 -18.00 0.02
C LEU A 405 29.69 -18.38 0.99
N GLN A 406 30.63 -17.47 1.22
CA GLN A 406 31.73 -17.72 2.19
C GLN A 406 31.14 -17.96 3.60
N ALA A 407 30.18 -17.15 4.02
CA ALA A 407 29.49 -17.34 5.29
C ALA A 407 28.86 -18.74 5.39
N SER A 408 28.19 -19.18 4.33
CA SER A 408 27.53 -20.48 4.29
C SER A 408 28.52 -21.68 4.33
N LEU A 409 29.70 -21.50 3.81
CA LEU A 409 30.78 -22.51 3.83
C LEU A 409 31.55 -22.53 5.16
N THR A 410 31.39 -21.49 5.99
CA THR A 410 32.04 -21.36 7.31
C THR A 410 31.11 -21.66 8.48
N GLY A 411 30.01 -22.40 8.26
CA GLY A 411 29.16 -22.92 9.31
C GLY A 411 27.88 -22.12 9.59
N HIS A 412 27.55 -21.13 8.75
CA HIS A 412 26.34 -20.32 8.93
C HIS A 412 25.21 -20.77 8.00
N LEU A 413 23.97 -20.73 8.48
CA LEU A 413 22.79 -20.86 7.61
C LEU A 413 22.42 -19.48 7.05
N VAL A 414 22.53 -19.34 5.73
CA VAL A 414 22.22 -18.08 5.04
C VAL A 414 20.89 -18.21 4.29
N LEU A 415 19.97 -17.31 4.58
CA LEU A 415 18.71 -17.14 3.84
C LEU A 415 18.82 -15.89 2.98
N THR A 416 18.44 -15.96 1.70
CA THR A 416 18.49 -14.76 0.85
C THR A 416 17.48 -14.84 -0.29
N THR A 417 17.35 -13.75 -1.06
CA THR A 417 16.46 -13.69 -2.23
C THR A 417 17.18 -13.39 -3.53
N LEU A 418 16.57 -13.89 -4.61
CA LEU A 418 16.85 -13.50 -5.98
C LEU A 418 15.57 -13.18 -6.73
N HIS A 419 15.68 -12.46 -7.84
CA HIS A 419 14.56 -12.16 -8.73
C HIS A 419 14.62 -13.05 -9.97
N THR A 420 14.27 -14.33 -9.84
CA THR A 420 14.16 -15.28 -10.95
C THR A 420 12.76 -15.88 -11.04
N ILE A 421 12.44 -16.51 -12.16
CA ILE A 421 11.08 -17.00 -12.45
C ILE A 421 10.82 -18.39 -11.87
N ASP A 422 11.84 -19.22 -11.71
CA ASP A 422 11.78 -20.59 -11.20
C ASP A 422 13.02 -20.91 -10.34
N ALA A 423 13.03 -22.10 -9.73
CA ALA A 423 14.10 -22.52 -8.81
C ALA A 423 15.43 -22.79 -9.53
N SER A 424 15.38 -23.43 -10.68
CA SER A 424 16.59 -23.81 -11.44
C SER A 424 17.30 -22.61 -12.02
N SER A 425 16.56 -21.62 -12.55
CA SER A 425 17.10 -20.36 -13.03
C SER A 425 17.78 -19.52 -11.94
N SER A 426 17.50 -19.77 -10.66
CA SER A 426 18.19 -19.10 -9.56
C SER A 426 19.65 -19.52 -9.43
N VAL A 427 19.92 -20.79 -9.72
CA VAL A 427 21.27 -21.35 -9.70
C VAL A 427 22.10 -20.74 -10.84
N THR A 428 21.56 -20.74 -12.06
CA THR A 428 22.24 -20.14 -13.22
C THR A 428 22.44 -18.64 -13.03
N ARG A 429 21.49 -17.94 -12.39
CA ARG A 429 21.63 -16.52 -12.06
C ARG A 429 22.81 -16.20 -11.16
N LEU A 430 23.13 -17.06 -10.18
CA LEU A 430 24.35 -16.90 -9.37
C LEU A 430 25.61 -17.07 -10.21
N MET A 431 25.60 -17.97 -11.18
CA MET A 431 26.72 -18.14 -12.13
C MET A 431 26.88 -16.88 -13.00
N ASP A 432 25.78 -16.30 -13.50
CA ASP A 432 25.76 -15.06 -14.30
C ASP A 432 26.33 -13.86 -13.52
N ILE A 433 26.07 -13.80 -12.20
CA ILE A 433 26.65 -12.78 -11.31
C ILE A 433 28.17 -12.97 -11.16
N GLY A 434 28.71 -14.12 -11.59
CA GLY A 434 30.15 -14.42 -11.63
C GLY A 434 30.63 -15.25 -10.44
N ILE A 435 29.74 -16.07 -9.86
CA ILE A 435 30.12 -17.05 -8.84
C ILE A 435 30.47 -18.38 -9.52
N GLU A 436 31.54 -18.99 -9.08
CA GLU A 436 31.99 -20.28 -9.62
C GLU A 436 31.06 -21.43 -9.24
N SER A 437 30.70 -22.26 -10.22
CA SER A 437 29.70 -23.32 -10.10
C SER A 437 29.98 -24.30 -8.96
N TYR A 438 31.25 -24.66 -8.70
CA TYR A 438 31.61 -25.56 -7.61
C TYR A 438 31.34 -24.98 -6.21
N LYS A 439 31.47 -23.64 -6.06
CA LYS A 439 31.12 -22.95 -4.80
C LYS A 439 29.62 -22.97 -4.58
N ILE A 440 28.84 -22.73 -5.65
CA ILE A 440 27.38 -22.78 -5.62
C ILE A 440 26.91 -24.20 -5.22
N ALA A 441 27.45 -25.22 -5.88
CA ALA A 441 27.15 -26.63 -5.60
C ALA A 441 27.37 -27.01 -4.13
N ALA A 442 28.50 -26.58 -3.55
CA ALA A 442 28.85 -26.86 -2.17
C ALA A 442 27.97 -26.10 -1.14
N SER A 443 27.46 -24.93 -1.51
CA SER A 443 26.78 -24.01 -0.59
C SER A 443 25.26 -24.13 -0.60
N ILE A 444 24.64 -24.34 -1.77
CA ILE A 444 23.17 -24.35 -1.89
C ILE A 444 22.60 -25.61 -1.24
N LYS A 445 21.66 -25.43 -0.28
CA LYS A 445 20.85 -26.51 0.29
C LYS A 445 19.51 -26.65 -0.42
N GLY A 446 18.95 -25.53 -0.87
CA GLY A 446 17.74 -25.54 -1.67
C GLY A 446 17.30 -24.16 -2.14
N VAL A 447 16.34 -24.19 -3.05
CA VAL A 447 15.71 -23.00 -3.63
C VAL A 447 14.19 -23.15 -3.57
N VAL A 448 13.51 -22.10 -3.09
CA VAL A 448 12.05 -22.01 -3.04
C VAL A 448 11.61 -20.93 -4.02
N ALA A 449 11.19 -21.30 -5.22
CA ALA A 449 10.56 -20.36 -6.14
C ALA A 449 9.08 -20.22 -5.79
N GLN A 450 8.56 -18.99 -5.85
CA GLN A 450 7.25 -18.67 -5.29
C GLN A 450 6.45 -17.69 -6.13
N ARG A 451 5.12 -17.92 -6.19
CA ARG A 451 4.11 -16.98 -6.66
C ARG A 451 2.98 -16.90 -5.65
N LEU A 452 2.14 -15.86 -5.76
CA LEU A 452 0.92 -15.75 -4.98
C LEU A 452 -0.29 -15.91 -5.89
N VAL A 453 -1.24 -16.74 -5.46
CA VAL A 453 -2.57 -16.86 -6.05
C VAL A 453 -3.64 -16.45 -5.05
N ARG A 454 -4.76 -15.92 -5.52
CA ARG A 454 -5.87 -15.52 -4.67
C ARG A 454 -6.63 -16.75 -4.17
N ARG A 455 -7.00 -16.71 -2.91
CA ARG A 455 -7.84 -17.74 -2.29
C ARG A 455 -9.31 -17.48 -2.57
N LEU A 456 -10.06 -18.45 -3.03
CA LEU A 456 -11.52 -18.34 -3.18
C LEU A 456 -12.19 -17.99 -1.84
N CYS A 457 -13.17 -17.09 -1.90
CA CYS A 457 -13.97 -16.76 -0.73
C CYS A 457 -14.81 -17.95 -0.31
N THR A 458 -14.64 -18.42 0.91
CA THR A 458 -15.36 -19.60 1.44
C THR A 458 -16.86 -19.38 1.56
N HIS A 459 -17.30 -18.11 1.68
CA HIS A 459 -18.72 -17.76 1.82
C HIS A 459 -19.49 -17.78 0.51
N CYS A 460 -18.82 -17.48 -0.62
CA CYS A 460 -19.53 -17.31 -1.89
C CYS A 460 -18.95 -18.11 -3.05
N ARG A 461 -17.98 -18.99 -2.83
CA ARG A 461 -17.53 -19.90 -3.89
C ARG A 461 -18.63 -20.90 -4.22
N GLU A 462 -18.84 -21.16 -5.48
CA GLU A 462 -19.81 -22.13 -5.98
C GLU A 462 -19.13 -23.20 -6.82
N LEU A 463 -19.77 -24.36 -6.95
CA LEU A 463 -19.34 -25.38 -7.88
C LEU A 463 -19.37 -24.80 -9.31
N ALA A 464 -18.27 -24.95 -10.02
CA ALA A 464 -18.20 -24.56 -11.42
C ALA A 464 -18.95 -25.57 -12.29
N VAL A 465 -20.00 -25.13 -12.96
CA VAL A 465 -20.72 -25.90 -13.95
C VAL A 465 -20.24 -25.41 -15.32
N GLY A 466 -19.54 -26.25 -16.06
CA GLY A 466 -19.01 -25.87 -17.35
C GLY A 466 -17.95 -26.85 -17.84
N GLN A 467 -17.55 -26.73 -19.12
CA GLN A 467 -16.48 -27.57 -19.67
C GLN A 467 -15.13 -26.95 -19.37
N VAL A 468 -14.21 -27.79 -18.91
CA VAL A 468 -12.80 -27.39 -18.75
C VAL A 468 -12.23 -27.17 -20.16
N PRO A 469 -11.50 -26.06 -20.42
CA PRO A 469 -10.82 -25.85 -21.68
C PRO A 469 -9.95 -27.04 -22.07
N ASP A 470 -9.96 -27.44 -23.36
CA ASP A 470 -9.26 -28.65 -23.83
C ASP A 470 -7.77 -28.67 -23.41
N ARG A 471 -7.11 -27.54 -23.43
CA ARG A 471 -5.70 -27.38 -23.00
C ARG A 471 -5.46 -27.74 -21.53
N LEU A 472 -6.51 -27.70 -20.69
CA LEU A 472 -6.43 -28.00 -19.27
C LEU A 472 -7.00 -29.38 -18.90
N LYS A 473 -7.63 -30.11 -19.84
CA LYS A 473 -8.23 -31.43 -19.58
C LYS A 473 -7.22 -32.46 -19.06
N LYS A 474 -5.96 -32.37 -19.48
CA LYS A 474 -4.86 -33.19 -18.94
C LYS A 474 -4.73 -33.04 -17.43
N TRP A 475 -4.95 -31.85 -16.90
CA TRP A 475 -4.79 -31.51 -15.48
C TRP A 475 -6.08 -31.63 -14.70
N PHE A 476 -7.23 -31.43 -15.37
CA PHE A 476 -8.57 -31.46 -14.80
C PHE A 476 -9.47 -32.33 -15.70
N PRO A 477 -9.42 -33.66 -15.55
CA PRO A 477 -10.29 -34.56 -16.32
C PRO A 477 -11.77 -34.28 -16.04
N ASP A 478 -12.63 -34.70 -16.97
CA ASP A 478 -14.07 -34.55 -16.83
C ASP A 478 -14.59 -35.17 -15.54
N GLY A 479 -15.43 -34.43 -14.81
CA GLY A 479 -15.90 -34.81 -13.47
C GLY A 479 -15.08 -34.29 -12.30
N SER A 480 -14.01 -33.52 -12.56
CA SER A 480 -13.28 -32.82 -11.49
C SER A 480 -14.17 -31.82 -10.76
N THR A 481 -14.15 -31.85 -9.42
CA THR A 481 -14.86 -30.86 -8.60
C THR A 481 -14.11 -29.55 -8.61
N LEU A 482 -14.64 -28.55 -9.32
CA LEU A 482 -14.02 -27.23 -9.46
C LEU A 482 -14.93 -26.16 -8.84
N TYR A 483 -14.33 -25.07 -8.40
CA TYR A 483 -15.06 -23.94 -7.82
C TYR A 483 -14.79 -22.65 -8.58
N ARG A 484 -15.84 -21.78 -8.66
CA ARG A 484 -15.79 -20.46 -9.26
C ARG A 484 -15.96 -19.36 -8.23
N PRO A 485 -15.37 -18.18 -8.48
CA PRO A 485 -15.64 -16.99 -7.66
C PRO A 485 -17.02 -16.41 -8.01
N VAL A 486 -17.79 -15.98 -7.02
CA VAL A 486 -19.10 -15.32 -7.23
C VAL A 486 -19.02 -13.86 -6.79
N GLY A 487 -18.76 -13.61 -5.52
CA GLY A 487 -18.71 -12.29 -4.92
C GLY A 487 -19.79 -12.07 -3.87
N CYS A 488 -19.40 -11.61 -2.68
CA CYS A 488 -20.30 -11.25 -1.58
C CYS A 488 -19.71 -10.05 -0.79
N SER A 489 -20.43 -9.56 0.20
CA SER A 489 -19.97 -8.49 1.09
C SER A 489 -18.63 -8.81 1.76
N GLU A 490 -18.44 -10.07 2.23
CA GLU A 490 -17.24 -10.53 2.91
C GLU A 490 -15.95 -10.47 2.06
N CYS A 491 -16.07 -10.58 0.76
CA CYS A 491 -14.95 -10.49 -0.16
C CYS A 491 -14.97 -9.21 -1.02
N SER A 492 -15.75 -8.19 -0.62
CA SER A 492 -15.92 -6.94 -1.38
C SER A 492 -16.29 -7.22 -2.84
N LYS A 493 -17.24 -8.14 -3.07
CA LYS A 493 -17.76 -8.59 -4.37
C LYS A 493 -16.70 -9.16 -5.33
N THR A 494 -15.54 -9.57 -4.80
CA THR A 494 -14.42 -10.07 -5.63
C THR A 494 -14.49 -11.56 -5.92
N GLY A 495 -15.20 -12.33 -5.10
CA GLY A 495 -15.15 -13.79 -5.11
C GLY A 495 -13.88 -14.39 -4.50
N TYR A 496 -12.89 -13.55 -4.11
CA TYR A 496 -11.63 -13.96 -3.50
C TYR A 496 -11.39 -13.26 -2.18
N ARG A 497 -10.71 -13.92 -1.25
CA ARG A 497 -10.34 -13.35 0.05
C ARG A 497 -8.99 -13.86 0.51
N GLY A 498 -7.99 -12.98 0.42
CA GLY A 498 -6.61 -13.28 0.76
C GLY A 498 -5.87 -14.04 -0.34
N ARG A 499 -4.61 -14.36 -0.07
CA ARG A 499 -3.69 -15.01 -0.98
C ARG A 499 -3.08 -16.24 -0.33
N LEU A 500 -2.53 -17.13 -1.13
CA LEU A 500 -1.72 -18.25 -0.69
C LEU A 500 -0.47 -18.36 -1.57
N ALA A 501 0.57 -18.95 -1.05
CA ALA A 501 1.80 -19.22 -1.78
C ALA A 501 1.67 -20.53 -2.56
N ILE A 502 2.06 -20.49 -3.82
CA ILE A 502 2.38 -21.67 -4.63
C ILE A 502 3.88 -21.72 -4.79
N THR A 503 4.47 -22.88 -4.58
CA THR A 503 5.92 -23.02 -4.50
C THR A 503 6.44 -24.15 -5.37
N GLU A 504 7.69 -23.95 -5.83
CA GLU A 504 8.52 -24.96 -6.42
C GLU A 504 9.74 -25.09 -5.52
N VAL A 505 9.94 -26.24 -4.88
CA VAL A 505 10.97 -26.45 -3.88
C VAL A 505 12.03 -27.41 -4.39
N LEU A 506 13.15 -26.85 -4.83
CA LEU A 506 14.35 -27.59 -5.21
C LEU A 506 15.17 -27.89 -3.95
N ILE A 507 15.46 -29.15 -3.69
CA ILE A 507 16.40 -29.60 -2.67
C ILE A 507 17.69 -30.02 -3.36
N SER A 508 18.83 -29.60 -2.84
CA SER A 508 20.15 -30.01 -3.37
C SER A 508 20.41 -31.46 -3.04
N THR A 509 20.23 -32.33 -4.05
CA THR A 509 20.59 -33.73 -4.00
C THR A 509 21.98 -33.94 -4.61
N PRO A 510 22.69 -35.07 -4.37
CA PRO A 510 23.99 -35.32 -4.99
C PRO A 510 23.97 -35.21 -6.51
N GLU A 511 22.86 -35.53 -7.17
CA GLU A 511 22.67 -35.38 -8.61
C GLU A 511 22.58 -33.90 -9.01
N VAL A 512 21.77 -33.10 -8.28
CA VAL A 512 21.65 -31.65 -8.51
C VAL A 512 23.00 -30.98 -8.28
N GLU A 513 23.73 -31.31 -7.20
CA GLU A 513 25.05 -30.77 -6.90
C GLU A 513 26.07 -31.07 -8.02
N ARG A 514 26.06 -32.28 -8.55
CA ARG A 514 26.94 -32.69 -9.66
C ARG A 514 26.65 -31.86 -10.91
N ARG A 515 25.39 -31.67 -11.25
CA ARG A 515 24.98 -30.86 -12.43
C ARG A 515 25.30 -29.38 -12.25
N ILE A 516 25.10 -28.84 -11.03
CA ILE A 516 25.53 -27.46 -10.71
C ILE A 516 27.04 -27.34 -10.90
N ALA A 517 27.85 -28.24 -10.33
CA ALA A 517 29.31 -28.23 -10.45
C ALA A 517 29.75 -28.36 -11.91
N GLY A 518 29.01 -29.14 -12.71
CA GLY A 518 29.24 -29.31 -14.16
C GLY A 518 28.79 -28.11 -15.01
N ASN A 519 28.25 -27.04 -14.41
CA ASN A 519 27.73 -25.86 -15.11
C ASN A 519 26.65 -26.18 -16.16
N GLU A 520 25.75 -27.12 -15.82
CA GLU A 520 24.66 -27.52 -16.70
C GLU A 520 23.57 -26.47 -16.82
N THR A 521 22.71 -26.56 -17.85
CA THR A 521 21.64 -25.64 -18.11
C THR A 521 20.51 -25.73 -17.05
N ALA A 522 19.74 -24.67 -16.87
CA ALA A 522 18.61 -24.64 -15.94
C ALA A 522 17.61 -25.78 -16.20
N GLU A 523 17.37 -26.15 -17.46
CA GLU A 523 16.49 -27.26 -17.84
C GLU A 523 16.97 -28.60 -17.27
N ARG A 524 18.26 -28.93 -17.44
CA ARG A 524 18.84 -30.16 -16.89
C ARG A 524 18.84 -30.18 -15.37
N LEU A 525 19.06 -29.01 -14.73
CA LEU A 525 18.94 -28.86 -13.30
C LEU A 525 17.48 -29.12 -12.84
N ALA A 526 16.51 -28.60 -13.60
CA ALA A 526 15.08 -28.83 -13.32
C ALA A 526 14.72 -30.32 -13.44
N ASP A 527 15.27 -31.04 -14.44
CA ASP A 527 15.01 -32.46 -14.61
C ASP A 527 15.54 -33.26 -13.42
N ALA A 528 16.79 -33.02 -12.98
CA ALA A 528 17.33 -33.66 -11.79
C ALA A 528 16.53 -33.33 -10.52
N ALA A 529 16.07 -32.09 -10.39
CA ALA A 529 15.27 -31.69 -9.25
C ALA A 529 13.89 -32.37 -9.25
N ARG A 530 13.27 -32.58 -10.43
CA ARG A 530 12.01 -33.32 -10.59
C ARG A 530 12.17 -34.80 -10.26
N GLU A 531 13.28 -35.42 -10.69
CA GLU A 531 13.63 -36.78 -10.28
C GLU A 531 13.78 -36.89 -8.75
N GLY A 532 14.29 -35.84 -8.09
CA GLY A 532 14.32 -35.66 -6.64
C GLY A 532 12.99 -35.28 -6.00
N GLY A 533 11.88 -35.32 -6.75
CA GLY A 533 10.52 -35.05 -6.26
C GLY A 533 10.12 -33.60 -6.22
N MET A 534 10.84 -32.68 -6.91
CA MET A 534 10.40 -31.29 -7.09
C MET A 534 9.14 -31.25 -7.94
N ARG A 535 8.13 -30.52 -7.47
CA ARG A 535 6.92 -30.19 -8.23
C ARG A 535 7.03 -28.77 -8.74
N GLY A 536 6.67 -28.52 -10.01
CA GLY A 536 6.69 -27.20 -10.61
C GLY A 536 5.54 -26.30 -10.07
N LEU A 537 5.68 -24.99 -10.26
CA LEU A 537 4.69 -24.00 -9.81
C LEU A 537 3.28 -24.27 -10.37
N PHE A 538 3.18 -24.71 -11.64
CA PHE A 538 1.89 -25.00 -12.25
C PHE A 538 1.20 -26.19 -11.57
N GLU A 539 1.93 -27.27 -11.32
CA GLU A 539 1.44 -28.48 -10.67
C GLU A 539 1.07 -28.21 -9.20
N SER A 540 1.86 -27.38 -8.51
CA SER A 540 1.53 -26.88 -7.17
C SER A 540 0.16 -26.18 -7.16
N CYS A 541 -0.07 -25.26 -8.11
CA CYS A 541 -1.33 -24.55 -8.23
C CYS A 541 -2.50 -25.47 -8.62
N VAL A 542 -2.30 -26.44 -9.52
CA VAL A 542 -3.30 -27.46 -9.89
C VAL A 542 -3.82 -28.20 -8.64
N GLN A 543 -2.95 -28.54 -7.71
CA GLN A 543 -3.34 -29.16 -6.43
C GLN A 543 -4.31 -28.25 -5.64
N HIS A 544 -4.00 -26.96 -5.54
CA HIS A 544 -4.88 -26.01 -4.85
C HIS A 544 -6.22 -25.81 -5.56
N VAL A 545 -6.24 -25.84 -6.90
CA VAL A 545 -7.49 -25.80 -7.67
C VAL A 545 -8.34 -27.06 -7.39
N ARG A 546 -7.73 -28.24 -7.42
CA ARG A 546 -8.42 -29.53 -7.10
C ARG A 546 -8.99 -29.54 -5.69
N ASN A 547 -8.29 -28.94 -4.73
CA ASN A 547 -8.74 -28.79 -3.35
C ASN A 547 -9.78 -27.66 -3.16
N GLY A 548 -10.18 -26.96 -4.24
CA GLY A 548 -11.15 -25.86 -4.20
C GLY A 548 -10.67 -24.63 -3.42
N VAL A 549 -9.36 -24.47 -3.25
CA VAL A 549 -8.77 -23.31 -2.53
C VAL A 549 -8.65 -22.11 -3.44
N THR A 550 -8.37 -22.33 -4.74
CA THR A 550 -8.33 -21.31 -5.79
C THR A 550 -9.11 -21.78 -7.01
N SER A 551 -9.20 -20.96 -8.06
CA SER A 551 -9.94 -21.27 -9.29
C SER A 551 -8.99 -21.52 -10.47
N ILE A 552 -9.52 -22.14 -11.54
CA ILE A 552 -8.80 -22.28 -12.81
C ILE A 552 -8.48 -20.90 -13.41
N ASP A 553 -9.40 -19.94 -13.33
CA ASP A 553 -9.17 -18.58 -13.84
C ASP A 553 -7.94 -17.93 -13.20
N GLU A 554 -7.76 -18.17 -11.89
CA GLU A 554 -6.61 -17.65 -11.17
C GLU A 554 -5.32 -18.38 -11.52
N LEU A 555 -5.37 -19.70 -11.73
CA LEU A 555 -4.24 -20.49 -12.22
C LEU A 555 -3.72 -19.94 -13.55
N VAL A 556 -4.60 -19.78 -14.54
CA VAL A 556 -4.23 -19.26 -15.88
C VAL A 556 -3.82 -17.80 -15.87
N ARG A 557 -4.35 -17.01 -14.93
CA ARG A 557 -3.95 -15.60 -14.74
C ARG A 557 -2.49 -15.45 -14.29
N VAL A 558 -2.01 -16.39 -13.45
CA VAL A 558 -0.71 -16.27 -12.77
C VAL A 558 0.38 -17.10 -13.45
N LEU A 559 0.02 -18.22 -14.08
CA LEU A 559 0.94 -19.20 -14.63
C LEU A 559 0.60 -19.54 -16.09
N GLU A 560 1.64 -19.79 -16.85
CA GLU A 560 1.51 -20.32 -18.21
C GLU A 560 1.23 -21.82 -18.19
N VAL A 561 0.43 -22.30 -19.15
CA VAL A 561 0.09 -23.71 -19.26
C VAL A 561 1.28 -24.46 -19.90
N PRO A 562 1.85 -25.48 -19.24
CA PRO A 562 2.98 -26.21 -19.80
C PRO A 562 2.61 -26.89 -21.14
N GLY A 563 3.48 -26.72 -22.15
CA GLY A 563 3.32 -27.32 -23.49
C GLY A 563 2.66 -26.43 -24.55
N GLU A 564 2.29 -25.19 -24.21
CA GLU A 564 1.94 -24.21 -25.25
C GLU A 564 3.22 -23.60 -25.84
N PRO A 565 3.32 -23.41 -27.17
CA PRO A 565 4.49 -22.74 -27.76
C PRO A 565 4.56 -21.30 -27.21
N GLU A 566 5.73 -20.95 -26.65
CA GLU A 566 5.99 -19.58 -26.19
C GLU A 566 5.68 -18.60 -27.30
N ASN A 567 4.70 -17.75 -27.08
CA ASN A 567 4.44 -16.58 -27.91
C ASN A 567 5.54 -15.54 -27.59
N ARG A 568 6.74 -15.72 -28.16
CA ARG A 568 7.91 -14.84 -28.00
C ARG A 568 7.63 -13.48 -28.62
N GLY A 569 6.76 -12.70 -28.01
CA GLY A 569 6.39 -11.39 -28.56
C GLY A 569 5.55 -10.49 -27.68
N SER A 570 5.68 -10.48 -26.34
CA SER A 570 5.34 -9.28 -25.58
C SER A 570 5.74 -9.41 -24.11
N THR A 571 6.79 -8.70 -23.73
CA THR A 571 7.08 -8.30 -22.35
C THR A 571 6.17 -7.13 -21.93
N THR A 572 4.86 -7.31 -22.03
CA THR A 572 3.88 -6.36 -21.50
C THR A 572 2.79 -7.16 -20.79
N ALA A 573 2.40 -6.67 -19.61
CA ALA A 573 1.31 -7.23 -18.82
C ALA A 573 0.09 -7.58 -19.70
N PRO A 574 -0.63 -8.68 -19.43
CA PRO A 574 -1.72 -9.14 -20.31
C PRO A 574 -2.75 -8.02 -20.47
N ARG A 575 -2.94 -7.61 -21.73
CA ARG A 575 -4.00 -6.70 -22.13
C ARG A 575 -5.36 -7.33 -21.83
N ALA A 576 -6.28 -6.56 -21.31
CA ALA A 576 -7.66 -6.93 -21.00
C ALA A 576 -8.47 -7.49 -22.20
N SER A 577 -7.89 -7.56 -23.40
CA SER A 577 -8.54 -8.06 -24.62
C SER A 577 -8.31 -9.54 -24.92
N GLN A 578 -7.50 -10.28 -24.16
CA GLN A 578 -7.33 -11.74 -24.30
C GLN A 578 -8.21 -12.56 -23.36
N MET A 579 -9.20 -11.94 -22.72
CA MET A 579 -10.21 -12.65 -21.89
C MET A 579 -11.30 -13.37 -22.70
N ALA A 580 -11.14 -13.57 -24.00
CA ALA A 580 -12.17 -14.22 -24.83
C ALA A 580 -12.27 -15.74 -24.64
N ASP A 581 -11.29 -16.37 -23.97
CA ASP A 581 -11.33 -17.82 -23.63
C ASP A 581 -11.67 -18.10 -22.17
N THR A 582 -12.40 -17.19 -21.54
CA THR A 582 -12.94 -17.41 -20.18
C THR A 582 -13.95 -18.55 -20.24
N ILE A 583 -13.89 -19.46 -19.28
CA ILE A 583 -14.86 -20.53 -19.11
C ILE A 583 -16.26 -19.91 -19.13
N VAL A 584 -17.05 -20.22 -20.17
CA VAL A 584 -18.44 -19.78 -20.26
C VAL A 584 -19.23 -20.60 -19.25
N TYR A 585 -19.56 -19.99 -18.13
CA TYR A 585 -20.49 -20.58 -17.17
C TYR A 585 -21.91 -20.31 -17.65
N ASP A 586 -22.66 -21.35 -17.99
CA ASP A 586 -24.09 -21.23 -18.32
C ASP A 586 -24.85 -20.65 -17.12
N LYS A 587 -25.59 -19.58 -17.36
CA LYS A 587 -26.52 -19.06 -16.36
C LYS A 587 -27.58 -20.13 -16.08
N PRO A 588 -27.91 -20.42 -14.81
CA PRO A 588 -28.98 -21.36 -14.51
C PRO A 588 -30.31 -20.83 -15.07
N THR A 589 -30.85 -21.48 -16.07
CA THR A 589 -32.21 -21.31 -16.51
C THR A 589 -33.14 -21.85 -15.43
N THR A 590 -33.82 -20.96 -14.75
CA THR A 590 -34.90 -21.33 -13.85
C THR A 590 -36.04 -21.98 -14.64
N ARG A 591 -36.17 -23.30 -14.57
CA ARG A 591 -37.41 -24.00 -14.88
C ARG A 591 -38.09 -24.41 -13.55
N PRO A 592 -39.36 -24.11 -13.37
CA PRO A 592 -40.11 -24.61 -12.23
C PRO A 592 -40.62 -26.03 -12.51
N GLY A 593 -40.43 -26.93 -11.58
CA GLY A 593 -41.22 -28.15 -11.60
C GLY A 593 -40.55 -29.41 -11.11
N SER A 594 -41.07 -29.83 -10.00
CA SER A 594 -41.25 -31.15 -9.38
C SER A 594 -40.30 -31.51 -8.24
N ARG A 595 -40.94 -31.50 -7.08
CA ARG A 595 -40.50 -32.19 -5.85
C ARG A 595 -40.30 -33.70 -6.13
N THR A 596 -39.16 -34.22 -5.76
CA THR A 596 -39.06 -35.58 -5.24
C THR A 596 -38.07 -35.54 -4.08
N ASP A 597 -38.58 -36.02 -2.95
CA ASP A 597 -37.85 -36.24 -1.69
C ASP A 597 -36.63 -37.13 -1.96
N ALA A 598 -35.47 -36.67 -1.57
CA ALA A 598 -34.30 -37.50 -1.32
C ALA A 598 -33.71 -37.09 0.02
N THR A 599 -33.96 -37.94 1.00
CA THR A 599 -33.40 -37.99 2.33
C THR A 599 -31.88 -37.70 2.34
N ALA A 600 -31.52 -36.60 2.93
CA ALA A 600 -30.14 -36.28 3.28
C ALA A 600 -29.70 -37.21 4.42
N GLN A 601 -28.90 -38.22 4.14
CA GLN A 601 -28.15 -38.94 5.17
C GLN A 601 -27.03 -38.02 5.66
N ALA A 602 -27.15 -37.62 6.92
CA ALA A 602 -26.09 -36.99 7.69
C ALA A 602 -24.93 -37.96 7.87
N LEU A 603 -23.75 -37.55 7.43
CA LEU A 603 -22.50 -38.19 7.81
C LEU A 603 -22.17 -37.85 9.27
N PRO A 604 -21.71 -38.85 10.09
CA PRO A 604 -21.49 -38.64 11.51
C PRO A 604 -20.32 -37.70 11.79
N ALA A 605 -20.60 -36.71 12.62
CA ALA A 605 -19.60 -35.93 13.31
C ALA A 605 -19.04 -36.76 14.46
N ASP A 606 -17.88 -37.36 14.26
CA ASP A 606 -17.04 -37.85 15.36
C ASP A 606 -15.66 -38.07 14.79
N ILE A 607 -14.72 -37.31 15.28
CA ILE A 607 -13.31 -37.60 15.57
C ILE A 607 -12.57 -36.26 15.75
N LEU A 608 -12.67 -35.67 16.93
CA LEU A 608 -11.61 -34.95 17.64
C LEU A 608 -12.05 -34.79 19.11
N PRO A 609 -11.29 -35.30 20.08
CA PRO A 609 -11.61 -35.11 21.49
C PRO A 609 -11.34 -33.64 21.91
N PRO A 610 -12.10 -33.09 22.87
CA PRO A 610 -11.89 -31.77 23.40
C PRO A 610 -10.57 -31.70 24.21
N PRO A 611 -9.88 -30.54 24.24
CA PRO A 611 -8.70 -30.42 25.06
C PRO A 611 -9.06 -30.43 26.54
N GLU A 612 -8.39 -31.32 27.29
CA GLU A 612 -8.47 -31.37 28.74
C GLU A 612 -8.03 -30.06 29.40
N LYS A 613 -8.83 -29.63 30.35
CA LYS A 613 -8.52 -28.48 31.23
C LYS A 613 -7.38 -28.86 32.15
N GLY A 614 -6.16 -28.54 31.78
CA GLY A 614 -4.99 -28.60 32.68
C GLY A 614 -5.08 -27.52 33.75
N LYS A 615 -5.00 -27.95 35.00
CA LYS A 615 -4.97 -27.14 36.21
C LYS A 615 -3.80 -26.20 36.20
N VAL A 616 -4.08 -24.92 36.40
CA VAL A 616 -3.09 -23.89 36.71
C VAL A 616 -2.45 -24.19 38.07
N GLN A 617 -1.20 -24.63 38.08
CA GLN A 617 -0.37 -24.64 39.28
C GLN A 617 0.34 -23.28 39.37
N THR A 618 -0.03 -22.53 40.39
CA THR A 618 0.70 -21.35 40.86
C THR A 618 2.06 -21.79 41.39
N LEU A 619 3.12 -21.42 40.68
CA LEU A 619 4.49 -21.53 41.19
C LEU A 619 4.82 -20.28 41.99
N HIS A 620 5.09 -20.51 43.28
CA HIS A 620 5.61 -19.53 44.26
C HIS A 620 6.95 -18.98 43.77
N ALA A 621 7.09 -17.65 43.90
CA ALA A 621 8.33 -16.95 43.77
C ALA A 621 9.37 -17.42 44.79
N ALA A 622 10.57 -17.77 44.34
CA ALA A 622 11.75 -17.94 45.13
C ALA A 622 12.53 -16.62 45.31
N PRO A 623 13.20 -16.37 46.43
CA PRO A 623 13.80 -15.08 46.76
C PRO A 623 15.13 -14.85 46.01
N PRO A 624 15.57 -13.60 45.89
CA PRO A 624 16.81 -13.26 45.21
C PRO A 624 18.02 -13.57 46.06
N SER A 625 18.97 -14.33 45.54
CA SER A 625 20.30 -14.46 46.15
C SER A 625 21.32 -13.64 45.37
N MET A 626 21.84 -12.66 46.10
CA MET A 626 23.18 -12.07 46.08
C MET A 626 24.06 -12.34 44.86
N PHE A 627 24.29 -11.29 44.07
CA PHE A 627 25.61 -11.00 43.56
C PHE A 627 25.97 -9.57 43.98
N THR A 628 27.02 -9.51 44.78
CA THR A 628 27.68 -8.31 45.24
C THR A 628 28.43 -7.64 44.10
N GLY A 629 28.13 -6.39 43.88
CA GLY A 629 28.98 -5.26 43.61
C GLY A 629 30.13 -5.38 42.60
N GLU A 630 29.92 -4.76 41.46
CA GLU A 630 30.84 -3.77 40.96
C GLU A 630 30.00 -2.75 40.17
N SER A 631 29.93 -1.57 40.79
CA SER A 631 29.26 -0.40 40.22
C SER A 631 30.08 0.11 39.05
N PHE A 632 29.55 -0.07 37.83
CA PHE A 632 29.93 0.79 36.71
C PHE A 632 29.29 2.17 36.96
N GLN A 633 30.04 3.09 37.44
CA GLN A 633 29.75 4.51 37.42
C GLN A 633 29.83 4.94 35.96
N LEU A 634 28.71 5.41 35.41
CA LEU A 634 28.70 6.31 34.27
C LEU A 634 29.53 7.53 34.70
N VAL A 635 30.68 7.67 34.07
CA VAL A 635 31.48 8.90 34.17
C VAL A 635 30.68 9.92 33.35
N ASP A 636 30.03 10.83 34.03
CA ASP A 636 29.60 12.08 33.41
C ASP A 636 30.86 12.70 32.79
N GLU A 637 30.84 12.90 31.48
CA GLU A 637 31.83 13.70 30.80
C GLU A 637 31.71 15.13 31.34
N GLU A 638 32.46 15.36 32.40
CA GLU A 638 32.72 16.70 32.91
C GLU A 638 33.26 17.56 31.76
N ASN A 639 32.67 18.73 31.63
CA ASN A 639 33.20 19.89 30.96
C ASN A 639 34.72 19.93 31.03
N VAL A 640 35.38 19.49 29.98
CA VAL A 640 36.79 19.82 29.77
C VAL A 640 36.82 21.25 29.30
N ASN A 641 36.97 22.13 30.26
CA ASN A 641 37.33 23.53 30.07
C ASN A 641 38.76 23.57 29.51
N VAL A 642 38.89 23.42 28.17
CA VAL A 642 40.18 23.68 27.50
C VAL A 642 40.29 25.19 27.36
N ASN A 643 41.11 25.78 28.17
CA ASN A 643 41.71 27.11 27.97
C ASN A 643 42.52 27.08 26.65
N GLY A 644 41.84 27.21 25.51
CA GLY A 644 42.37 27.43 24.19
C GLY A 644 41.64 28.60 23.57
N ALA A 645 42.36 29.54 22.96
CA ALA A 645 41.79 30.68 22.26
C ALA A 645 40.64 30.21 21.33
N SER A 646 39.47 30.89 21.41
CA SER A 646 38.32 30.63 20.59
C SER A 646 38.72 30.55 19.11
N LYS A 647 38.33 29.48 18.40
CA LYS A 647 38.64 29.27 16.99
C LYS A 647 37.90 30.30 16.14
N LYS A 648 38.62 30.84 15.15
CA LYS A 648 38.14 31.90 14.24
C LYS A 648 37.53 31.28 13.01
N VAL A 649 36.26 31.59 12.72
CA VAL A 649 35.54 31.17 11.53
C VAL A 649 35.22 32.40 10.70
N LEU A 650 35.54 32.35 9.39
CA LEU A 650 35.05 33.36 8.45
C LEU A 650 33.80 32.78 7.75
N LEU A 651 32.68 33.46 7.86
CA LEU A 651 31.43 33.14 7.21
C LEU A 651 31.22 34.07 6.01
N VAL A 652 31.16 33.49 4.81
CA VAL A 652 30.97 34.24 3.53
C VAL A 652 29.64 33.81 2.94
N GLU A 653 28.67 34.71 2.98
CA GLU A 653 27.29 34.51 2.55
C GLU A 653 26.70 35.86 2.15
N ASP A 654 26.07 35.97 0.99
CA ASP A 654 25.50 37.22 0.51
C ASP A 654 24.12 37.53 1.10
N GLU A 655 23.36 36.50 1.45
CA GLU A 655 22.03 36.65 2.05
C GLU A 655 22.12 37.08 3.53
N ASP A 656 21.78 38.35 3.83
CA ASP A 656 21.88 38.94 5.18
C ASP A 656 21.12 38.13 6.26
N ALA A 657 19.96 37.57 5.91
CA ALA A 657 19.14 36.81 6.86
C ALA A 657 19.83 35.50 7.24
N LEU A 658 20.32 34.76 6.25
CA LEU A 658 21.03 33.50 6.44
C LEU A 658 22.37 33.72 7.15
N ARG A 659 23.11 34.75 6.76
CA ARG A 659 24.41 35.10 7.40
C ARG A 659 24.27 35.38 8.87
N ARG A 660 23.22 36.13 9.31
CA ARG A 660 22.94 36.38 10.72
C ARG A 660 22.62 35.11 11.51
N VAL A 661 21.75 34.25 10.97
CA VAL A 661 21.36 32.99 11.59
C VAL A 661 22.57 32.06 11.77
N LEU A 662 23.42 31.94 10.75
CA LEU A 662 24.62 31.13 10.82
C LEU A 662 25.65 31.70 11.80
N LYS A 663 25.81 33.02 11.85
CA LYS A 663 26.67 33.71 12.83
C LYS A 663 26.22 33.40 14.25
N ASP A 664 24.94 33.65 14.57
CA ASP A 664 24.39 33.41 15.92
C ASP A 664 24.58 31.95 16.35
N LEU A 665 24.43 31.01 15.40
CA LEU A 665 24.65 29.59 15.65
C LEU A 665 26.12 29.31 16.04
N LEU A 666 27.06 29.79 15.22
CA LEU A 666 28.48 29.53 15.40
C LEU A 666 29.04 30.21 16.66
N GLU A 667 28.57 31.41 16.98
CA GLU A 667 28.93 32.11 18.21
C GLU A 667 28.42 31.40 19.48
N ARG A 668 27.22 30.80 19.44
CA ARG A 668 26.70 29.96 20.54
C ARG A 668 27.52 28.69 20.74
N GLU A 669 28.17 28.17 19.73
CA GLU A 669 29.06 27.02 19.82
C GLU A 669 30.51 27.39 20.20
N GLY A 670 30.76 28.65 20.53
CA GLY A 670 32.04 29.14 21.06
C GLY A 670 33.06 29.55 20.00
N PHE A 671 32.65 29.71 18.74
CA PHE A 671 33.51 30.23 17.68
C PHE A 671 33.54 31.75 17.67
N THR A 672 34.68 32.37 17.26
CA THR A 672 34.75 33.79 16.94
C THR A 672 34.45 33.95 15.43
N VAL A 673 33.33 34.58 15.08
CA VAL A 673 32.84 34.65 13.70
C VAL A 673 33.17 36.01 13.07
N PHE A 674 33.81 35.98 11.90
CA PHE A 674 33.98 37.11 10.99
C PHE A 674 33.04 36.96 9.83
N GLU A 675 32.56 38.04 9.26
CA GLU A 675 31.54 38.03 8.20
C GLU A 675 32.02 38.72 6.92
N ALA A 676 31.67 38.15 5.77
CA ALA A 676 31.84 38.78 4.47
C ALA A 676 30.56 38.57 3.64
N ALA A 677 30.12 39.62 2.94
CA ALA A 677 28.92 39.57 2.11
C ALA A 677 29.22 39.28 0.62
N ASP A 678 30.48 39.17 0.23
CA ASP A 678 30.93 38.85 -1.12
C ASP A 678 32.35 38.33 -1.13
N GLY A 679 32.80 37.78 -2.28
CA GLY A 679 34.11 37.13 -2.39
C GLY A 679 35.30 38.11 -2.32
N VAL A 680 35.16 39.39 -2.64
CA VAL A 680 36.24 40.37 -2.53
C VAL A 680 36.47 40.74 -1.06
N VAL A 681 35.39 41.02 -0.33
CA VAL A 681 35.45 41.27 1.14
C VAL A 681 35.96 40.05 1.86
N ALA A 682 35.62 38.82 1.40
CA ALA A 682 36.10 37.60 1.96
C ALA A 682 37.64 37.49 1.90
N LEU A 683 38.25 37.81 0.78
CA LEU A 683 39.71 37.83 0.63
C LEU A 683 40.42 38.84 1.53
N ASP A 684 39.82 40.04 1.65
CA ASP A 684 40.35 41.10 2.57
C ASP A 684 40.25 40.67 4.03
N GLU A 685 39.11 40.02 4.43
CA GLU A 685 38.91 39.52 5.79
C GLU A 685 39.84 38.32 6.13
N ILE A 686 40.15 37.47 5.16
CA ILE A 686 41.11 36.35 5.35
C ILE A 686 42.51 36.92 5.67
N ASP A 687 42.94 37.96 4.98
CA ASP A 687 44.24 38.57 5.22
C ASP A 687 44.25 39.37 6.55
N ARG A 688 43.12 39.94 7.00
CA ARG A 688 43.02 40.71 8.24
C ARG A 688 42.84 39.86 9.47
N ALA A 689 41.91 38.90 9.46
CA ALA A 689 41.47 38.15 10.62
C ALA A 689 42.27 36.85 10.81
N ALA A 690 42.92 36.33 9.77
CA ALA A 690 43.59 35.06 9.74
C ALA A 690 42.71 33.94 10.35
N PRO A 691 41.58 33.58 9.71
CA PRO A 691 40.65 32.59 10.26
C PRO A 691 41.27 31.18 10.28
N ASP A 692 40.81 30.32 11.21
CA ASP A 692 41.19 28.93 11.30
C ASP A 692 40.46 28.07 10.22
N ILE A 693 39.27 28.54 9.78
CA ILE A 693 38.43 27.87 8.80
C ILE A 693 37.50 28.87 8.09
N VAL A 694 37.15 28.62 6.85
CA VAL A 694 36.20 29.41 6.05
C VAL A 694 34.94 28.59 5.74
N VAL A 695 33.76 29.19 5.92
CA VAL A 695 32.47 28.70 5.42
C VAL A 695 32.09 29.63 4.23
N LEU A 696 31.99 29.07 3.03
CA LEU A 696 31.96 29.83 1.78
C LEU A 696 30.77 29.44 0.92
N ASP A 697 29.89 30.40 0.61
CA ASP A 697 28.89 30.21 -0.45
C ASP A 697 29.54 30.29 -1.84
N LEU A 698 29.01 29.51 -2.79
CA LEU A 698 29.41 29.56 -4.19
C LEU A 698 28.82 30.75 -4.93
N ASN A 699 27.58 31.09 -4.65
CA ASN A 699 26.82 32.11 -5.35
C ASN A 699 27.01 33.49 -4.70
N LEU A 700 28.18 34.08 -4.86
CA LEU A 700 28.50 35.36 -4.29
C LEU A 700 28.56 36.46 -5.35
N PRO A 701 28.15 37.70 -5.04
CA PRO A 701 28.35 38.82 -5.92
C PRO A 701 29.82 39.24 -6.03
N ARG A 702 30.18 39.95 -7.11
CA ARG A 702 31.50 40.49 -7.44
C ARG A 702 32.56 39.44 -7.75
N LEU A 703 32.86 38.53 -6.83
CA LEU A 703 33.75 37.40 -6.98
C LEU A 703 33.03 36.15 -6.43
N ASP A 704 32.80 35.14 -7.27
CA ASP A 704 32.13 33.93 -6.91
C ASP A 704 32.98 33.02 -6.00
N GLY A 705 32.36 32.03 -5.39
CA GLY A 705 33.04 31.12 -4.43
C GLY A 705 34.15 30.29 -5.07
N TYR A 706 34.05 29.95 -6.36
CA TYR A 706 35.14 29.29 -7.09
C TYR A 706 36.34 30.18 -7.27
N GLY A 707 36.12 31.48 -7.56
CA GLY A 707 37.17 32.50 -7.62
C GLY A 707 37.87 32.65 -6.27
N VAL A 708 37.14 32.72 -5.18
CA VAL A 708 37.70 32.76 -3.81
C VAL A 708 38.57 31.53 -3.53
N LEU A 709 38.08 30.33 -3.80
CA LEU A 709 38.83 29.06 -3.64
C LEU A 709 40.13 29.06 -4.46
N SER A 710 40.06 29.47 -5.72
CA SER A 710 41.23 29.56 -6.60
C SER A 710 42.27 30.49 -6.04
N HIS A 711 41.88 31.68 -5.56
CA HIS A 711 42.79 32.66 -4.96
C HIS A 711 43.43 32.12 -3.66
N LEU A 712 42.66 31.41 -2.82
CA LEU A 712 43.19 30.81 -1.60
C LEU A 712 44.22 29.73 -1.89
N ARG A 713 44.00 28.87 -2.87
CA ARG A 713 44.90 27.76 -3.20
C ARG A 713 46.14 28.25 -3.98
N ALA A 714 46.08 29.36 -4.68
CA ALA A 714 47.20 29.94 -5.37
C ALA A 714 48.23 30.64 -4.44
N ARG A 715 47.83 30.97 -3.17
CA ARG A 715 48.70 31.68 -2.22
C ARG A 715 49.28 30.69 -1.21
N ALA A 716 50.60 30.58 -1.07
CA ALA A 716 51.27 29.64 -0.15
C ALA A 716 50.82 29.85 1.34
N ALA A 717 50.47 31.07 1.74
CA ALA A 717 49.99 31.36 3.09
C ALA A 717 48.59 30.81 3.43
N THR A 718 47.72 30.65 2.43
CA THR A 718 46.33 30.24 2.58
C THR A 718 46.01 28.91 1.91
N ALA A 719 46.98 28.29 1.20
CA ALA A 719 46.75 27.03 0.48
C ALA A 719 46.28 25.88 1.40
N GLY A 720 46.70 25.89 2.67
CA GLY A 720 46.30 24.89 3.67
C GLY A 720 45.10 25.29 4.54
N LEU A 721 44.47 26.45 4.30
CA LEU A 721 43.30 26.91 5.06
C LEU A 721 42.08 26.02 4.78
N PRO A 722 41.45 25.38 5.78
CA PRO A 722 40.23 24.58 5.55
C PRO A 722 39.09 25.46 5.05
N VAL A 723 38.37 24.97 4.04
CA VAL A 723 37.20 25.64 3.49
C VAL A 723 36.06 24.65 3.38
N ILE A 724 34.90 24.97 4.01
CA ILE A 724 33.63 24.29 3.81
C ILE A 724 32.81 25.10 2.82
N VAL A 725 32.40 24.51 1.72
CA VAL A 725 31.61 25.18 0.68
C VAL A 725 30.14 24.92 0.88
N LEU A 726 29.31 25.98 0.80
CA LEU A 726 27.85 25.87 0.79
C LEU A 726 27.39 25.84 -0.66
N THR A 727 26.69 24.76 -1.08
CA THR A 727 26.22 24.59 -2.48
C THR A 727 24.70 24.53 -2.55
N ALA A 728 24.10 24.91 -3.70
CA ALA A 728 22.69 24.68 -3.96
C ALA A 728 22.41 23.20 -4.26
N LYS A 729 21.25 22.70 -3.85
CA LYS A 729 20.83 21.30 -4.08
C LYS A 729 20.56 21.06 -5.57
N GLY A 730 21.18 20.04 -6.17
CA GLY A 730 20.83 19.53 -7.50
C GLY A 730 21.90 19.65 -8.60
N ASP A 731 23.12 19.99 -8.27
CA ASP A 731 24.22 20.09 -9.24
C ASP A 731 25.34 19.09 -8.87
N GLU A 732 25.15 17.81 -9.29
CA GLU A 732 26.16 16.75 -9.05
C GLU A 732 27.51 17.10 -9.66
N ASP A 733 27.54 17.83 -10.79
CA ASP A 733 28.77 18.29 -11.41
C ASP A 733 29.48 19.36 -10.56
N SER A 734 28.77 20.17 -9.80
CA SER A 734 29.30 21.13 -8.85
C SER A 734 29.95 20.48 -7.63
N GLU A 735 29.47 19.35 -7.15
CA GLU A 735 30.05 18.66 -5.99
C GLU A 735 31.46 18.13 -6.29
N VAL A 736 31.67 17.57 -7.47
CA VAL A 736 33.00 17.12 -7.93
C VAL A 736 33.93 18.32 -8.16
N ARG A 737 33.45 19.35 -8.83
CA ARG A 737 34.24 20.55 -9.13
C ARG A 737 34.71 21.29 -7.89
N VAL A 738 33.91 21.36 -6.82
CA VAL A 738 34.28 22.02 -5.56
C VAL A 738 35.54 21.41 -4.95
N PHE A 739 35.71 20.06 -5.02
CA PHE A 739 36.93 19.39 -4.57
C PHE A 739 38.11 19.60 -5.51
N GLU A 740 37.88 19.69 -6.83
CA GLU A 740 38.93 20.01 -7.81
C GLU A 740 39.51 21.42 -7.58
N TYR A 741 38.68 22.37 -7.14
CA TYR A 741 39.13 23.70 -6.74
C TYR A 741 39.73 23.75 -5.33
N GLY A 742 39.79 22.62 -4.64
CA GLY A 742 40.53 22.48 -3.39
C GLY A 742 39.72 22.79 -2.12
N ALA A 743 38.39 22.65 -2.13
CA ALA A 743 37.61 22.68 -0.90
C ALA A 743 37.97 21.51 0.03
N SER A 744 37.85 21.73 1.34
CA SER A 744 38.11 20.68 2.34
C SER A 744 36.87 19.83 2.60
N ASP A 745 35.69 20.41 2.44
CA ASP A 745 34.38 19.76 2.56
C ASP A 745 33.32 20.62 1.89
N TYR A 746 32.09 20.10 1.70
CA TYR A 746 30.95 20.86 1.21
C TYR A 746 29.68 20.54 1.99
N LEU A 747 28.66 21.41 1.89
CA LEU A 747 27.36 21.25 2.51
C LEU A 747 26.27 21.80 1.61
N THR A 748 25.30 20.98 1.23
CA THR A 748 24.19 21.36 0.33
C THR A 748 23.09 22.13 1.07
N LYS A 749 22.68 23.29 0.56
CA LYS A 749 21.53 24.07 1.05
C LYS A 749 20.21 23.41 0.56
N PRO A 750 19.16 23.29 1.40
CA PRO A 750 19.11 23.63 2.82
C PRO A 750 19.78 22.55 3.70
N PHE A 751 20.53 22.98 4.70
CA PHE A 751 21.23 22.09 5.62
C PHE A 751 20.76 22.29 7.07
N ARG A 752 20.91 21.24 7.88
CA ARG A 752 20.63 21.36 9.32
C ARG A 752 21.81 22.05 10.03
N PRO A 753 21.56 23.00 10.95
CA PRO A 753 22.63 23.70 11.68
C PRO A 753 23.67 22.77 12.30
N ARG A 754 23.24 21.68 12.92
CA ARG A 754 24.14 20.67 13.52
C ARG A 754 25.08 20.00 12.51
N ALA A 755 24.73 19.96 11.22
CA ALA A 755 25.59 19.35 10.21
C ALA A 755 26.78 20.25 9.88
N LEU A 756 26.61 21.57 9.87
CA LEU A 756 27.71 22.53 9.69
C LEU A 756 28.66 22.49 10.89
N SER A 757 28.13 22.53 12.10
CA SER A 757 28.87 22.44 13.34
C SER A 757 29.73 21.16 13.42
N ALA A 758 29.16 20.00 13.15
CA ALA A 758 29.88 18.72 13.16
C ALA A 758 31.05 18.70 12.17
N ARG A 759 30.90 19.30 10.97
CA ARG A 759 31.96 19.40 9.95
C ARG A 759 33.07 20.37 10.36
N LEU A 760 32.71 21.51 10.97
CA LEU A 760 33.65 22.46 11.50
C LEU A 760 34.54 21.81 12.60
N HIS A 761 33.93 21.13 13.56
CA HIS A 761 34.69 20.42 14.60
C HIS A 761 35.57 19.30 14.02
N SER A 762 35.10 18.55 13.03
CA SER A 762 35.87 17.50 12.36
C SER A 762 37.13 18.06 11.66
N LEU A 763 37.00 19.18 10.94
CA LEU A 763 38.11 19.78 10.21
C LEU A 763 39.11 20.49 11.14
N LEU A 764 38.61 21.16 12.20
CA LEU A 764 39.44 21.85 13.19
C LEU A 764 40.12 20.87 14.19
N GLY A 765 39.56 19.68 14.38
CA GLY A 765 40.12 18.62 15.24
C GLY A 765 41.21 17.76 14.57
N ARG A 766 41.35 17.78 13.24
CA ARG A 766 42.44 17.10 12.53
C ARG A 766 43.75 17.84 12.80
N LYS A 767 44.59 17.34 13.75
CA LYS A 767 46.00 17.76 13.87
C LYS A 767 46.69 17.47 12.52
N LYS A 768 47.41 18.46 11.98
CA LYS A 768 48.36 18.25 10.87
C LYS A 768 49.39 17.20 11.33
N GLY A 769 49.32 15.96 10.76
CA GLY A 769 50.38 14.99 10.81
C GLY A 769 51.33 15.20 9.65
#